data_d0b65a8c581f0db96e9351dd4a5aff34
#
_entry.id   d0b65a8c581f0db96e9351dd4a5aff34
#
_cell.length_a   1.000
_cell.length_b   1.000
_cell.length_c   1.000
_cell.angle_alpha   90.00
_cell.angle_beta   90.00
_cell.angle_gamma   90.00
#
_symmetry.space_group_name_H-M   'P 1'
#
loop_
_entity.id
_entity.type
_entity.pdbx_description
1 polymer ?
#
loop_
_entity_poly.entity_id
_entity_poly.type
_entity_poly.pdbx_seq_one_letter_code
_entity_poly.pdbx_strand_id
1 'polypeptide(L)'
;MAMGARPVAVMDQLRFGAVDAPDTQRVLPGVVAGVGGYGNSLGLPNIGGETVFDASYAGNPLVNALCVGTLKVDDLKLAFASGTGNRVILFGSSTGLDGIGGVSVLGSASFEEGAERKLPAVQVGDPFAEKVLIECCLELYNAGVVVGIQDLGGAGLSCAASELAAAGDGGMHIDLDKVHLRADNMTAAEILSSESQERMMAVVTPDNVDAFMAVCEKWDVIASDIGYVSDTERLVIEHQGEVVVDAPPRTMAEEGPVYERPVARPADQDTIQRDPGLQRPDTVMELRNQWVKMLGSPALCSREYITEQYDRYVRGNTILAKDADAGVLRIDEETGRGIAVATDASGRYTRLDPRRGAQLALAEAYRNVSVTGATPAAVSNCLNFGSPEDPGVMWQFSQAVRGLADGCAVLGTPVTGGNVSFYNQTGNVPILPTPVIAVLGTIDNVSTRIPQKLAQGDEQAYHLILAGAETKDELGGSIWQQAIHNELAGMPPEVDLDFEKRLGETIASLRGSIAAAHDLSEGGLSQALAEFAIQSDRGLTVNPLLGLHYSAHLESAEAIAAMDELVAEETGQGEGEPMSAERRAELEEIVKAAGGRTAAEAAFVSLFSETASRVLLAVAPENYGEVMRALAGAELTATWLGITGAEDLQGEPMVRLSTEAMPQQPLSQGAALDTDLGQPAEASAVTGSGEDKVTGLDLAISVTELRDVWTSTLPALFSHAVGSNSAV
;
A
#
# COMPACT_ATOMS: atom_id res chain seq x y z
N MET A 1 16.62 -13.37 3.43
CA MET A 1 17.46 -14.57 3.24
C MET A 1 18.46 -14.74 4.39
N ALA A 2 19.18 -13.75 4.85
CA ALA A 2 20.15 -13.86 5.97
C ALA A 2 19.58 -14.52 7.25
N MET A 3 18.26 -14.42 7.47
CA MET A 3 17.58 -15.11 8.59
C MET A 3 17.27 -16.59 8.35
N GLY A 4 17.69 -17.19 7.25
CA GLY A 4 17.34 -18.58 6.89
C GLY A 4 16.07 -18.72 6.05
N ALA A 5 15.35 -17.64 5.78
CA ALA A 5 14.10 -17.67 5.05
C ALA A 5 14.30 -17.81 3.53
N ARG A 6 13.45 -18.62 2.90
CA ARG A 6 13.30 -18.62 1.45
C ARG A 6 12.41 -17.47 1.02
N PRO A 7 12.87 -16.55 0.16
CA PRO A 7 12.00 -15.52 -0.42
C PRO A 7 10.85 -16.15 -1.22
N VAL A 8 9.64 -15.60 -1.08
CA VAL A 8 8.42 -16.15 -1.72
C VAL A 8 7.65 -15.12 -2.52
N ALA A 9 7.78 -13.83 -2.22
CA ALA A 9 7.12 -12.75 -2.93
C ALA A 9 7.85 -11.43 -2.75
N VAL A 10 7.62 -10.49 -3.68
CA VAL A 10 8.01 -9.09 -3.59
C VAL A 10 6.80 -8.18 -3.79
N MET A 11 6.91 -6.94 -3.31
CA MET A 11 5.93 -5.88 -3.43
C MET A 11 6.66 -4.53 -3.42
N ASP A 12 6.19 -3.54 -4.18
CA ASP A 12 6.91 -2.28 -4.35
C ASP A 12 6.02 -1.08 -4.09
N GLN A 13 6.55 -0.11 -3.33
CA GLN A 13 5.96 1.19 -3.11
C GLN A 13 6.78 2.25 -3.83
N LEU A 14 6.25 2.78 -4.93
CA LEU A 14 6.93 3.69 -5.83
C LEU A 14 6.33 5.10 -5.74
N ARG A 15 7.17 6.11 -5.64
CA ARG A 15 6.76 7.52 -5.62
C ARG A 15 7.62 8.31 -6.60
N PHE A 16 6.97 9.02 -7.51
CA PHE A 16 7.64 9.82 -8.54
C PHE A 16 7.11 11.26 -8.54
N GLY A 17 7.88 12.17 -9.12
CA GLY A 17 7.42 13.52 -9.45
C GLY A 17 6.16 13.51 -10.33
N ALA A 18 5.65 14.68 -10.70
CA ALA A 18 4.49 14.76 -11.59
C ALA A 18 4.70 13.87 -12.83
N VAL A 19 3.65 13.16 -13.24
CA VAL A 19 3.74 12.11 -14.27
C VAL A 19 4.22 12.62 -15.63
N ASP A 20 3.92 13.88 -15.97
CA ASP A 20 4.32 14.57 -17.19
C ASP A 20 5.67 15.31 -17.08
N ALA A 21 6.28 15.31 -15.89
CA ALA A 21 7.58 15.93 -15.71
C ALA A 21 8.67 15.17 -16.48
N PRO A 22 9.59 15.89 -17.19
CA PRO A 22 10.64 15.24 -17.99
C PRO A 22 11.51 14.26 -17.21
N ASP A 23 11.77 14.53 -15.93
CA ASP A 23 12.55 13.63 -15.07
C ASP A 23 11.79 12.35 -14.76
N THR A 24 10.51 12.44 -14.42
CA THR A 24 9.64 11.26 -14.21
C THR A 24 9.55 10.40 -15.47
N GLN A 25 9.37 11.03 -16.64
CA GLN A 25 9.33 10.33 -17.93
C GLN A 25 10.64 9.57 -18.24
N ARG A 26 11.76 10.09 -17.78
CA ARG A 26 13.08 9.49 -17.95
C ARG A 26 13.36 8.36 -16.94
N VAL A 27 12.97 8.54 -15.68
CA VAL A 27 13.38 7.68 -14.56
C VAL A 27 12.44 6.48 -14.38
N LEU A 28 11.12 6.69 -14.48
CA LEU A 28 10.13 5.65 -14.21
C LEU A 28 10.34 4.37 -15.04
N PRO A 29 10.54 4.42 -16.37
CA PRO A 29 10.73 3.18 -17.14
C PRO A 29 11.95 2.37 -16.68
N GLY A 30 13.04 3.05 -16.28
CA GLY A 30 14.24 2.40 -15.77
C GLY A 30 14.01 1.75 -14.39
N VAL A 31 13.29 2.43 -13.49
CA VAL A 31 12.94 1.87 -12.18
C VAL A 31 12.05 0.64 -12.33
N VAL A 32 10.99 0.73 -13.15
CA VAL A 32 10.07 -0.39 -13.40
C VAL A 32 10.81 -1.58 -14.02
N ALA A 33 11.70 -1.34 -14.99
CA ALA A 33 12.53 -2.39 -15.58
C ALA A 33 13.49 -3.02 -14.56
N GLY A 34 14.05 -2.23 -13.63
CA GLY A 34 14.91 -2.72 -12.55
C GLY A 34 14.15 -3.60 -11.58
N VAL A 35 12.99 -3.14 -11.09
CA VAL A 35 12.10 -3.91 -10.20
C VAL A 35 11.68 -5.23 -10.85
N GLY A 36 11.18 -5.17 -12.11
CA GLY A 36 10.79 -6.36 -12.87
C GLY A 36 11.97 -7.30 -13.12
N GLY A 37 13.14 -6.75 -13.47
CA GLY A 37 14.35 -7.53 -13.72
C GLY A 37 14.81 -8.33 -12.51
N TYR A 38 14.78 -7.73 -11.33
CA TYR A 38 15.10 -8.44 -10.08
C TYR A 38 14.06 -9.51 -9.74
N GLY A 39 12.77 -9.13 -9.61
CA GLY A 39 11.71 -10.06 -9.25
C GLY A 39 11.63 -11.26 -10.19
N ASN A 40 11.64 -11.01 -11.51
CA ASN A 40 11.54 -12.04 -12.54
C ASN A 40 12.77 -12.97 -12.53
N SER A 41 14.00 -12.43 -12.40
CA SER A 41 15.23 -13.25 -12.33
C SER A 41 15.30 -14.10 -11.07
N LEU A 42 14.86 -13.57 -9.93
CA LEU A 42 14.77 -14.31 -8.67
C LEU A 42 13.68 -15.40 -8.71
N GLY A 43 12.76 -15.31 -9.67
CA GLY A 43 11.58 -16.18 -9.73
C GLY A 43 10.62 -15.91 -8.57
N LEU A 44 10.47 -14.64 -8.18
CA LEU A 44 9.57 -14.18 -7.13
C LEU A 44 8.40 -13.43 -7.75
N PRO A 45 7.14 -13.80 -7.41
CA PRO A 45 5.99 -13.05 -7.87
C PRO A 45 5.96 -11.66 -7.23
N ASN A 46 5.75 -10.62 -8.05
CA ASN A 46 5.38 -9.30 -7.56
C ASN A 46 3.86 -9.27 -7.36
N ILE A 47 3.42 -9.22 -6.10
CA ILE A 47 2.02 -9.47 -5.74
C ILE A 47 1.22 -8.21 -5.45
N GLY A 48 1.84 -7.02 -5.50
CA GLY A 48 1.14 -5.79 -5.20
C GLY A 48 2.08 -4.60 -5.12
N GLY A 49 1.66 -3.63 -4.35
CA GLY A 49 2.36 -2.36 -4.21
C GLY A 49 1.59 -1.23 -4.88
N GLU A 50 2.16 -0.05 -4.85
CA GLU A 50 1.50 1.17 -5.27
C GLU A 50 2.45 2.06 -6.07
N THR A 51 1.92 2.87 -6.98
CA THR A 51 2.68 3.90 -7.68
C THR A 51 1.94 5.22 -7.61
N VAL A 52 2.57 6.22 -6.99
CA VAL A 52 2.01 7.56 -6.78
C VAL A 52 2.83 8.61 -7.53
N PHE A 53 2.13 9.60 -8.07
CA PHE A 53 2.71 10.76 -8.75
C PHE A 53 2.36 12.03 -7.99
N ASP A 54 3.38 12.72 -7.47
CA ASP A 54 3.23 14.01 -6.81
C ASP A 54 4.49 14.85 -7.02
N ALA A 55 4.31 16.14 -7.29
CA ALA A 55 5.42 17.06 -7.59
C ALA A 55 6.49 17.13 -6.49
N SER A 56 6.14 16.80 -5.25
CA SER A 56 7.08 16.79 -4.11
C SER A 56 8.18 15.74 -4.23
N TYR A 57 7.98 14.67 -5.00
CA TYR A 57 8.99 13.65 -5.24
C TYR A 57 9.88 13.94 -6.45
N ALA A 58 9.75 15.11 -7.08
CA ALA A 58 10.59 15.49 -8.21
C ALA A 58 12.07 15.56 -7.79
N GLY A 59 12.94 14.88 -8.55
CA GLY A 59 14.37 14.78 -8.27
C GLY A 59 14.76 13.84 -7.13
N ASN A 60 13.80 13.36 -6.33
CA ASN A 60 14.00 12.38 -5.26
C ASN A 60 12.86 11.35 -5.26
N PRO A 61 12.77 10.49 -6.27
CA PRO A 61 11.78 9.42 -6.29
C PRO A 61 12.03 8.41 -5.18
N LEU A 62 10.97 7.86 -4.61
CA LEU A 62 11.07 6.77 -3.64
C LEU A 62 10.84 5.42 -4.32
N VAL A 63 11.73 4.47 -4.02
CA VAL A 63 11.61 3.08 -4.43
C VAL A 63 11.76 2.22 -3.18
N ASN A 64 10.64 1.84 -2.58
CA ASN A 64 10.63 1.01 -1.39
C ASN A 64 10.19 -0.40 -1.79
N ALA A 65 11.11 -1.36 -1.73
CA ALA A 65 10.85 -2.76 -2.03
C ALA A 65 10.64 -3.56 -0.74
N LEU A 66 9.59 -4.36 -0.72
CA LEU A 66 9.29 -5.33 0.33
C LEU A 66 9.52 -6.74 -0.21
N CYS A 67 10.30 -7.54 0.51
CA CYS A 67 10.45 -8.97 0.23
C CYS A 67 9.91 -9.79 1.40
N VAL A 68 9.07 -10.75 1.09
CA VAL A 68 8.52 -11.69 2.07
C VAL A 68 9.18 -13.04 1.90
N GLY A 69 9.61 -13.64 3.00
CA GLY A 69 10.20 -14.97 3.03
C GLY A 69 9.54 -15.87 4.06
N THR A 70 9.72 -17.18 3.90
CA THR A 70 9.22 -18.20 4.82
C THR A 70 10.34 -19.10 5.30
N LEU A 71 10.29 -19.49 6.58
CA LEU A 71 11.19 -20.47 7.19
C LEU A 71 10.43 -21.28 8.24
N LYS A 72 10.97 -22.45 8.61
CA LYS A 72 10.54 -23.13 9.82
C LYS A 72 11.18 -22.46 11.03
N VAL A 73 10.47 -22.40 12.15
CA VAL A 73 10.95 -21.70 13.37
C VAL A 73 12.34 -22.20 13.79
N ASP A 74 12.58 -23.51 13.68
CA ASP A 74 13.85 -24.13 14.05
C ASP A 74 15.00 -23.82 13.07
N ASP A 75 14.69 -23.29 11.88
CA ASP A 75 15.68 -22.96 10.84
C ASP A 75 16.15 -21.50 10.93
N LEU A 76 15.68 -20.73 11.91
CA LEU A 76 16.05 -19.32 12.08
C LEU A 76 17.57 -19.18 12.25
N LYS A 77 18.17 -18.32 11.44
CA LYS A 77 19.58 -17.91 11.52
C LYS A 77 19.68 -16.52 12.10
N LEU A 78 20.74 -16.25 12.83
CA LEU A 78 20.99 -14.98 13.47
C LEU A 78 22.36 -14.42 13.03
N ALA A 79 22.49 -13.12 13.12
CA ALA A 79 23.72 -12.40 12.83
C ALA A 79 24.55 -12.26 14.12
N PHE A 80 25.49 -13.19 14.35
CA PHE A 80 26.43 -13.12 15.45
C PHE A 80 27.72 -13.88 15.13
N ALA A 81 28.85 -13.43 15.69
CA ALA A 81 30.14 -14.11 15.59
C ALA A 81 30.54 -14.69 16.94
N SER A 82 30.20 -15.96 17.18
CA SER A 82 30.54 -16.69 18.40
C SER A 82 31.38 -17.93 18.11
N GLY A 83 32.11 -18.37 19.13
CA GLY A 83 33.04 -19.50 19.08
C GLY A 83 34.44 -19.07 18.66
N THR A 84 35.28 -18.75 19.65
CA THR A 84 36.71 -18.40 19.42
C THR A 84 37.39 -19.42 18.52
N GLY A 85 37.99 -18.96 17.43
CA GLY A 85 38.63 -19.78 16.41
C GLY A 85 37.71 -20.16 15.24
N ASN A 86 36.41 -19.91 15.31
CA ASN A 86 35.52 -20.07 14.15
C ASN A 86 35.99 -19.15 13.01
N ARG A 87 35.84 -19.65 11.78
CA ARG A 87 36.31 -18.94 10.57
C ARG A 87 35.28 -17.95 10.09
N VAL A 88 35.78 -16.85 9.54
CA VAL A 88 34.95 -15.80 8.91
C VAL A 88 35.12 -15.94 7.40
N ILE A 89 34.03 -16.27 6.72
CA ILE A 89 34.02 -16.50 5.27
C ILE A 89 33.20 -15.41 4.59
N LEU A 90 33.85 -14.66 3.69
CA LEU A 90 33.20 -13.74 2.76
C LEU A 90 32.88 -14.50 1.46
N PHE A 91 31.64 -14.44 0.99
CA PHE A 91 31.25 -15.12 -0.22
C PHE A 91 30.17 -14.35 -1.00
N GLY A 92 30.06 -14.65 -2.30
CA GLY A 92 29.21 -13.93 -3.24
C GLY A 92 30.01 -13.23 -4.32
N SER A 93 29.55 -12.07 -4.78
CA SER A 93 30.21 -11.26 -5.79
C SER A 93 31.53 -10.67 -5.29
N SER A 94 32.46 -10.38 -6.22
CA SER A 94 33.74 -9.74 -5.89
C SER A 94 33.55 -8.27 -5.50
N THR A 95 34.32 -7.81 -4.53
CA THR A 95 34.32 -6.43 -4.03
C THR A 95 34.89 -5.46 -5.07
N GLY A 96 34.16 -4.45 -5.45
CA GLY A 96 34.54 -3.41 -6.41
C GLY A 96 34.48 -2.01 -5.83
N LEU A 97 34.70 -1.00 -6.68
CA LEU A 97 34.63 0.42 -6.31
C LEU A 97 33.21 1.01 -6.34
N ASP A 98 32.19 0.18 -6.38
CA ASP A 98 30.78 0.59 -6.43
C ASP A 98 30.17 0.76 -5.04
N GLY A 99 29.23 1.69 -4.94
CA GLY A 99 28.51 2.00 -3.70
C GLY A 99 29.35 2.65 -2.60
N ILE A 100 30.62 3.02 -2.84
CA ILE A 100 31.47 3.61 -1.84
C ILE A 100 30.87 4.92 -1.31
N GLY A 101 30.52 4.93 -0.01
CA GLY A 101 29.82 6.04 0.59
C GLY A 101 28.38 6.23 0.11
N GLY A 102 27.79 5.23 -0.56
CA GLY A 102 26.41 5.28 -1.08
C GLY A 102 25.42 5.61 0.02
N VAL A 103 25.29 4.76 1.02
CA VAL A 103 24.36 4.99 2.15
C VAL A 103 24.79 6.22 2.97
N SER A 104 26.09 6.42 3.24
CA SER A 104 26.55 7.55 4.03
C SER A 104 26.36 8.89 3.31
N VAL A 105 26.48 8.94 2.00
CA VAL A 105 26.20 10.15 1.21
C VAL A 105 24.70 10.37 1.05
N LEU A 106 23.93 9.32 0.71
CA LEU A 106 22.49 9.40 0.54
C LEU A 106 21.74 9.58 1.87
N GLY A 107 22.28 9.04 2.97
CA GLY A 107 21.69 9.15 4.30
C GLY A 107 22.08 10.41 5.09
N SER A 108 22.95 11.28 4.55
CA SER A 108 23.47 12.46 5.25
C SER A 108 23.56 13.74 4.42
N ALA A 109 23.17 13.70 3.15
CA ALA A 109 23.22 14.85 2.26
C ALA A 109 21.99 14.89 1.35
N SER A 110 21.44 16.10 1.15
CA SER A 110 20.40 16.36 0.16
C SER A 110 20.98 16.39 -1.26
N PHE A 111 20.14 16.03 -2.24
CA PHE A 111 20.49 16.18 -3.65
C PHE A 111 20.56 17.67 -4.03
N GLU A 112 21.69 18.10 -4.58
CA GLU A 112 21.82 19.43 -5.18
C GLU A 112 21.52 19.35 -6.69
N GLU A 113 20.75 20.31 -7.18
CA GLU A 113 20.45 20.43 -8.61
C GLU A 113 21.75 20.73 -9.37
N GLY A 114 22.14 19.82 -10.31
CA GLY A 114 23.37 19.95 -11.11
C GLY A 114 24.65 19.40 -10.48
N ALA A 115 24.58 18.69 -9.35
CA ALA A 115 25.75 18.01 -8.79
C ALA A 115 26.30 16.95 -9.76
N GLU A 116 27.62 16.90 -9.93
CA GLU A 116 28.30 15.87 -10.73
C GLU A 116 27.98 14.49 -10.13
N ARG A 117 27.62 13.52 -10.99
CA ARG A 117 27.41 12.13 -10.58
C ARG A 117 28.68 11.59 -9.94
N LYS A 118 28.61 11.28 -8.65
CA LYS A 118 29.66 10.52 -7.97
C LYS A 118 29.46 9.04 -8.31
N LEU A 119 30.08 8.59 -9.42
CA LEU A 119 29.97 7.20 -9.91
C LEU A 119 30.24 6.13 -8.83
N PRO A 120 31.19 6.31 -7.88
CA PRO A 120 31.42 5.35 -6.81
C PRO A 120 30.22 5.12 -5.88
N ALA A 121 29.30 6.08 -5.77
CA ALA A 121 28.11 5.96 -4.92
C ALA A 121 26.98 5.13 -5.57
N VAL A 122 27.07 4.82 -6.87
CA VAL A 122 26.08 3.99 -7.55
C VAL A 122 26.37 2.52 -7.27
N GLN A 123 25.37 1.82 -6.72
CA GLN A 123 25.39 0.38 -6.55
C GLN A 123 24.94 -0.29 -7.87
N VAL A 124 25.64 -1.35 -8.28
CA VAL A 124 25.30 -2.15 -9.45
C VAL A 124 24.80 -3.49 -8.98
N GLY A 125 23.54 -3.80 -9.29
CA GLY A 125 22.93 -5.08 -8.92
C GLY A 125 23.05 -6.11 -10.03
N ASP A 126 23.23 -7.38 -9.66
CA ASP A 126 23.20 -8.55 -10.55
C ASP A 126 22.13 -9.54 -10.05
N PRO A 127 20.90 -9.47 -10.60
CA PRO A 127 19.81 -10.32 -10.12
C PRO A 127 20.04 -11.82 -10.35
N PHE A 128 20.91 -12.20 -11.31
CA PHE A 128 21.28 -13.60 -11.51
C PHE A 128 22.24 -14.07 -10.41
N ALA A 129 23.26 -13.27 -10.08
CA ALA A 129 24.18 -13.55 -8.97
C ALA A 129 23.41 -13.65 -7.64
N GLU A 130 22.45 -12.76 -7.39
CA GLU A 130 21.57 -12.82 -6.22
C GLU A 130 20.75 -14.13 -6.19
N LYS A 131 20.18 -14.54 -7.32
CA LYS A 131 19.45 -15.83 -7.40
C LYS A 131 20.32 -17.01 -7.03
N VAL A 132 21.53 -17.07 -7.55
CA VAL A 132 22.50 -18.14 -7.26
C VAL A 132 22.91 -18.10 -5.79
N LEU A 133 23.18 -16.91 -5.25
CA LEU A 133 23.55 -16.71 -3.85
C LEU A 133 22.44 -17.15 -2.89
N ILE A 134 21.15 -16.89 -3.21
CA ILE A 134 20.00 -17.37 -2.45
C ILE A 134 20.02 -18.90 -2.36
N GLU A 135 20.18 -19.62 -3.45
CA GLU A 135 20.16 -21.08 -3.48
C GLU A 135 21.39 -21.66 -2.75
N CYS A 136 22.56 -21.04 -2.91
CA CYS A 136 23.77 -21.40 -2.16
C CYS A 136 23.55 -21.24 -0.64
N CYS A 137 23.03 -20.12 -0.17
CA CYS A 137 22.73 -19.90 1.24
C CYS A 137 21.74 -20.92 1.81
N LEU A 138 20.65 -21.20 1.08
CA LEU A 138 19.65 -22.17 1.53
C LEU A 138 20.24 -23.60 1.62
N GLU A 139 21.17 -23.98 0.74
CA GLU A 139 21.88 -25.26 0.84
C GLU A 139 22.85 -25.27 2.03
N LEU A 140 23.58 -24.18 2.27
CA LEU A 140 24.47 -24.05 3.44
C LEU A 140 23.69 -24.16 4.77
N TYR A 141 22.48 -23.58 4.85
CA TYR A 141 21.61 -23.71 6.02
C TYR A 141 21.14 -25.14 6.22
N ASN A 142 20.70 -25.81 5.15
CA ASN A 142 20.27 -27.21 5.20
C ASN A 142 21.41 -28.15 5.58
N ALA A 143 22.65 -27.84 5.19
CA ALA A 143 23.84 -28.61 5.59
C ALA A 143 24.23 -28.36 7.06
N GLY A 144 23.68 -27.35 7.74
CA GLY A 144 23.96 -27.05 9.14
C GLY A 144 25.39 -26.53 9.40
N VAL A 145 26.05 -25.98 8.39
CA VAL A 145 27.46 -25.55 8.48
C VAL A 145 27.64 -24.09 8.90
N VAL A 146 26.56 -23.30 9.00
CA VAL A 146 26.57 -21.88 9.34
C VAL A 146 26.27 -21.68 10.83
N VAL A 147 27.16 -21.00 11.55
CA VAL A 147 26.99 -20.57 12.95
C VAL A 147 26.24 -19.24 13.01
N GLY A 148 26.70 -18.23 12.27
CA GLY A 148 26.07 -16.94 12.14
C GLY A 148 26.29 -16.39 10.73
N ILE A 149 25.45 -15.46 10.29
CA ILE A 149 25.51 -14.93 8.93
C ILE A 149 24.90 -13.54 8.84
N GLN A 150 25.44 -12.71 7.96
CA GLN A 150 24.94 -11.37 7.66
C GLN A 150 25.20 -11.02 6.20
N ASP A 151 24.32 -10.22 5.60
CA ASP A 151 24.53 -9.60 4.30
C ASP A 151 25.48 -8.39 4.40
N LEU A 152 26.07 -8.02 3.27
CA LEU A 152 26.85 -6.80 3.13
C LEU A 152 26.00 -5.76 2.37
N GLY A 153 25.25 -4.99 3.13
CA GLY A 153 24.47 -3.85 2.64
C GLY A 153 25.22 -2.53 2.75
N GLY A 154 24.57 -1.55 3.38
CA GLY A 154 25.17 -0.23 3.63
C GLY A 154 26.48 -0.29 4.43
N ALA A 155 27.46 0.52 4.06
CA ALA A 155 28.81 0.52 4.60
C ALA A 155 29.58 -0.82 4.48
N GLY A 156 29.06 -1.77 3.71
CA GLY A 156 29.74 -2.96 3.24
C GLY A 156 30.36 -3.83 4.34
N LEU A 157 31.63 -4.22 4.13
CA LEU A 157 32.35 -5.11 5.04
C LEU A 157 32.56 -4.50 6.43
N SER A 158 32.70 -3.19 6.55
CA SER A 158 32.89 -2.53 7.86
C SER A 158 31.66 -2.68 8.75
N CYS A 159 30.46 -2.54 8.22
CA CYS A 159 29.22 -2.72 8.94
C CYS A 159 29.02 -4.20 9.35
N ALA A 160 29.07 -5.12 8.39
CA ALA A 160 28.85 -6.53 8.65
C ALA A 160 29.87 -7.11 9.68
N ALA A 161 31.15 -6.71 9.60
CA ALA A 161 32.17 -7.15 10.55
C ALA A 161 31.94 -6.62 11.96
N SER A 162 31.61 -5.32 12.09
CA SER A 162 31.38 -4.71 13.41
C SER A 162 30.12 -5.25 14.07
N GLU A 163 29.02 -5.41 13.33
CA GLU A 163 27.75 -5.91 13.86
C GLU A 163 27.84 -7.39 14.27
N LEU A 164 28.42 -8.26 13.42
CA LEU A 164 28.61 -9.68 13.78
C LEU A 164 29.49 -9.84 15.02
N ALA A 165 30.58 -9.08 15.11
CA ALA A 165 31.47 -9.13 16.27
C ALA A 165 30.79 -8.57 17.52
N ALA A 166 30.05 -7.47 17.42
CA ALA A 166 29.33 -6.86 18.54
C ALA A 166 28.24 -7.76 19.13
N ALA A 167 27.49 -8.44 18.26
CA ALA A 167 26.41 -9.36 18.65
C ALA A 167 26.92 -10.76 19.11
N GLY A 168 28.20 -11.06 18.91
CA GLY A 168 28.82 -12.35 19.25
C GLY A 168 29.72 -12.28 20.51
N ASP A 169 30.89 -12.95 20.44
CA ASP A 169 31.83 -13.02 21.54
C ASP A 169 32.69 -11.72 21.70
N GLY A 170 32.42 -10.72 20.87
CA GLY A 170 33.01 -9.37 20.98
C GLY A 170 34.38 -9.21 20.31
N GLY A 171 34.88 -10.19 19.60
CA GLY A 171 36.15 -10.12 18.92
C GLY A 171 36.18 -10.77 17.55
N MET A 172 36.91 -10.14 16.60
CA MET A 172 37.10 -10.69 15.25
C MET A 172 38.43 -10.19 14.67
N HIS A 173 39.09 -11.02 13.92
CA HIS A 173 40.30 -10.68 13.17
C HIS A 173 40.03 -10.93 11.68
N ILE A 174 40.28 -9.90 10.84
CA ILE A 174 40.04 -9.94 9.37
C ILE A 174 41.35 -9.53 8.66
N ASP A 175 41.65 -10.24 7.59
CA ASP A 175 42.75 -9.99 6.66
C ASP A 175 42.16 -9.57 5.30
N LEU A 176 42.28 -8.26 4.98
CA LEU A 176 41.70 -7.72 3.72
C LEU A 176 42.45 -8.21 2.46
N ASP A 177 43.69 -8.70 2.61
CA ASP A 177 44.44 -9.27 1.47
C ASP A 177 43.80 -10.54 0.91
N LYS A 178 42.89 -11.16 1.69
CA LYS A 178 42.09 -12.33 1.29
C LYS A 178 40.73 -12.03 0.69
N VAL A 179 40.31 -10.75 0.67
CA VAL A 179 39.08 -10.32 0.07
C VAL A 179 39.18 -10.40 -1.45
N HIS A 180 38.21 -11.05 -2.10
CA HIS A 180 38.15 -11.06 -3.57
C HIS A 180 37.80 -9.69 -4.12
N LEU A 181 38.70 -9.13 -4.88
CA LEU A 181 38.58 -7.82 -5.50
C LEU A 181 38.31 -7.95 -7.02
N ARG A 182 37.46 -7.10 -7.57
CA ARG A 182 37.28 -6.94 -9.01
C ARG A 182 37.92 -5.67 -9.56
N ALA A 183 38.50 -4.84 -8.71
CA ALA A 183 39.27 -3.66 -9.08
C ALA A 183 40.68 -3.75 -8.51
N ASP A 184 41.70 -3.38 -9.30
CA ASP A 184 43.09 -3.38 -8.87
C ASP A 184 43.38 -2.21 -7.92
N ASN A 185 44.31 -2.42 -6.98
CA ASN A 185 44.86 -1.39 -6.10
C ASN A 185 43.81 -0.68 -5.22
N MET A 186 42.76 -1.36 -4.78
CA MET A 186 41.83 -0.81 -3.79
C MET A 186 42.54 -0.58 -2.44
N THR A 187 42.30 0.57 -1.84
CA THR A 187 42.78 0.89 -0.48
C THR A 187 41.94 0.14 0.56
N ALA A 188 42.47 0.00 1.79
CA ALA A 188 41.73 -0.60 2.88
C ALA A 188 40.35 0.07 3.13
N ALA A 189 40.30 1.41 3.04
CA ALA A 189 39.10 2.18 3.21
C ALA A 189 38.06 1.88 2.10
N GLU A 190 38.46 1.74 0.85
CA GLU A 190 37.59 1.38 -0.27
C GLU A 190 37.07 -0.03 -0.14
N ILE A 191 37.92 -1.01 0.27
CA ILE A 191 37.50 -2.40 0.50
C ILE A 191 36.43 -2.47 1.61
N LEU A 192 36.65 -1.76 2.71
CA LEU A 192 35.76 -1.76 3.87
C LEU A 192 34.44 -1.04 3.60
N SER A 193 34.47 0.04 2.80
CA SER A 193 33.29 0.89 2.54
C SER A 193 32.57 0.54 1.24
N SER A 194 33.08 -0.41 0.46
CA SER A 194 32.42 -0.85 -0.77
C SER A 194 31.06 -1.47 -0.45
N GLU A 195 30.02 -1.01 -1.14
CA GLU A 195 28.66 -1.55 -1.05
C GLU A 195 28.31 -2.42 -2.28
N SER A 196 29.32 -3.11 -2.86
CA SER A 196 29.07 -4.09 -3.90
C SER A 196 28.00 -5.07 -3.45
N GLN A 197 26.98 -5.25 -4.27
CA GLN A 197 25.80 -6.06 -3.93
C GLN A 197 26.11 -7.57 -4.02
N GLU A 198 25.16 -8.41 -3.61
CA GLU A 198 25.19 -9.88 -3.68
C GLU A 198 26.41 -10.49 -2.93
N ARG A 199 26.68 -9.99 -1.73
CA ARG A 199 27.74 -10.50 -0.84
C ARG A 199 27.19 -10.84 0.52
N MET A 200 27.76 -11.91 1.12
CA MET A 200 27.41 -12.40 2.46
C MET A 200 28.66 -12.68 3.26
N MET A 201 28.58 -12.55 4.58
CA MET A 201 29.63 -12.96 5.52
C MET A 201 29.09 -13.99 6.50
N ALA A 202 29.70 -15.18 6.54
CA ALA A 202 29.31 -16.27 7.42
C ALA A 202 30.40 -16.58 8.46
N VAL A 203 29.95 -17.03 9.63
CA VAL A 203 30.77 -17.62 10.68
C VAL A 203 30.62 -19.12 10.64
N VAL A 204 31.73 -19.85 10.53
CA VAL A 204 31.77 -21.31 10.29
C VAL A 204 32.76 -21.95 11.22
N THR A 205 32.44 -23.12 11.81
CA THR A 205 33.41 -23.87 12.61
C THR A 205 34.55 -24.36 11.74
N PRO A 206 35.81 -24.49 12.28
CA PRO A 206 36.94 -24.94 11.49
C PRO A 206 36.71 -26.28 10.79
N ASP A 207 35.99 -27.23 11.44
CA ASP A 207 35.69 -28.53 10.88
C ASP A 207 34.70 -28.50 9.70
N ASN A 208 33.93 -27.44 9.55
CA ASN A 208 32.91 -27.26 8.51
C ASN A 208 33.37 -26.39 7.32
N VAL A 209 34.57 -25.84 7.36
CA VAL A 209 35.07 -24.94 6.29
C VAL A 209 35.10 -25.64 4.94
N ASP A 210 35.64 -26.84 4.87
CA ASP A 210 35.72 -27.62 3.61
C ASP A 210 34.33 -27.91 3.04
N ALA A 211 33.36 -28.25 3.90
CA ALA A 211 31.99 -28.51 3.48
C ALA A 211 31.30 -27.19 3.00
N PHE A 212 31.56 -26.07 3.66
CA PHE A 212 31.07 -24.75 3.22
C PHE A 212 31.62 -24.39 1.85
N MET A 213 32.95 -24.49 1.66
CA MET A 213 33.60 -24.19 0.38
C MET A 213 33.11 -25.08 -0.75
N ALA A 214 32.85 -26.36 -0.49
CA ALA A 214 32.32 -27.29 -1.49
C ALA A 214 30.91 -26.91 -1.96
N VAL A 215 30.05 -26.38 -1.10
CA VAL A 215 28.74 -25.86 -1.49
C VAL A 215 28.90 -24.60 -2.34
N CYS A 216 29.78 -23.67 -1.95
CA CYS A 216 30.06 -22.48 -2.77
C CYS A 216 30.59 -22.84 -4.16
N GLU A 217 31.56 -23.78 -4.25
CA GLU A 217 32.08 -24.29 -5.51
C GLU A 217 30.99 -24.91 -6.40
N LYS A 218 30.11 -25.71 -5.82
CA LYS A 218 28.95 -26.31 -6.52
C LYS A 218 28.06 -25.28 -7.21
N TRP A 219 27.84 -24.13 -6.54
CA TRP A 219 27.00 -23.04 -7.03
C TRP A 219 27.78 -22.00 -7.86
N ASP A 220 29.08 -22.18 -8.08
CA ASP A 220 29.96 -21.21 -8.73
C ASP A 220 29.99 -19.86 -7.99
N VAL A 221 29.87 -19.90 -6.65
CA VAL A 221 29.93 -18.72 -5.77
C VAL A 221 31.36 -18.58 -5.23
N ILE A 222 31.95 -17.44 -5.45
CA ILE A 222 33.28 -17.12 -4.92
C ILE A 222 33.21 -17.07 -3.39
N ALA A 223 34.15 -17.71 -2.70
CA ALA A 223 34.24 -17.70 -1.24
C ALA A 223 35.69 -17.62 -0.76
N SER A 224 35.93 -16.84 0.28
CA SER A 224 37.25 -16.65 0.90
C SER A 224 37.16 -16.73 2.41
N ASP A 225 38.05 -17.48 3.01
CA ASP A 225 38.32 -17.47 4.44
C ASP A 225 39.18 -16.25 4.79
N ILE A 226 38.50 -15.15 5.22
CA ILE A 226 39.10 -13.85 5.45
C ILE A 226 39.54 -13.61 6.89
N GLY A 227 39.19 -14.52 7.83
CA GLY A 227 39.54 -14.28 9.23
C GLY A 227 38.98 -15.28 10.22
N TYR A 228 38.93 -14.89 11.46
CA TYR A 228 38.45 -15.73 12.56
C TYR A 228 37.86 -14.92 13.72
N VAL A 229 36.97 -15.57 14.47
CA VAL A 229 36.40 -15.04 15.72
C VAL A 229 37.46 -15.12 16.82
N SER A 230 37.68 -14.02 17.57
CA SER A 230 38.65 -13.95 18.68
C SER A 230 37.90 -13.64 20.00
N ASP A 231 38.63 -13.82 21.11
CA ASP A 231 38.19 -13.50 22.48
C ASP A 231 38.77 -12.18 23.00
N THR A 232 39.26 -11.32 22.09
CA THR A 232 39.99 -10.09 22.43
C THR A 232 39.05 -8.90 22.72
N GLU A 233 37.75 -9.01 22.52
CA GLU A 233 36.79 -7.92 22.56
C GLU A 233 37.14 -6.77 21.59
N ARG A 234 37.89 -7.09 20.52
CA ARG A 234 38.32 -6.12 19.52
C ARG A 234 38.10 -6.64 18.11
N LEU A 235 37.65 -5.75 17.25
CA LEU A 235 37.68 -5.93 15.80
C LEU A 235 39.06 -5.46 15.33
N VAL A 236 39.90 -6.39 14.90
CA VAL A 236 41.19 -6.15 14.32
C VAL A 236 41.16 -6.46 12.83
N ILE A 237 41.51 -5.47 12.01
CA ILE A 237 41.55 -5.64 10.55
C ILE A 237 42.95 -5.26 10.06
N GLU A 238 43.51 -6.17 9.26
CA GLU A 238 44.85 -6.00 8.67
C GLU A 238 44.74 -5.84 7.14
N HIS A 239 45.65 -5.07 6.58
CA HIS A 239 45.86 -4.91 5.14
C HIS A 239 47.34 -4.71 4.84
N GLN A 240 47.91 -5.52 3.96
CA GLN A 240 49.34 -5.49 3.57
C GLN A 240 50.29 -5.57 4.76
N GLY A 241 49.89 -6.33 5.79
CA GLY A 241 50.68 -6.52 7.00
C GLY A 241 50.62 -5.36 8.01
N GLU A 242 49.79 -4.38 7.80
CA GLU A 242 49.49 -3.29 8.71
C GLU A 242 48.10 -3.40 9.32
N VAL A 243 47.95 -3.14 10.61
CA VAL A 243 46.64 -3.05 11.29
C VAL A 243 46.02 -1.73 10.91
N VAL A 244 44.91 -1.79 10.18
CA VAL A 244 44.13 -0.63 9.67
C VAL A 244 42.93 -0.31 10.57
N VAL A 245 42.41 -1.29 11.31
CA VAL A 245 41.38 -1.11 12.34
C VAL A 245 41.75 -1.90 13.57
N ASP A 246 41.65 -1.29 14.74
CA ASP A 246 41.76 -1.91 16.05
C ASP A 246 40.81 -1.18 17.01
N ALA A 247 39.58 -1.61 17.11
CA ALA A 247 38.51 -0.94 17.85
C ALA A 247 37.55 -1.94 18.53
N PRO A 248 36.90 -1.55 19.65
CA PRO A 248 35.80 -2.34 20.19
C PRO A 248 34.65 -2.35 19.20
N PRO A 249 34.12 -3.52 18.77
CA PRO A 249 33.07 -3.58 17.76
C PRO A 249 31.74 -2.94 18.21
N ARG A 250 31.41 -2.99 19.49
CA ARG A 250 30.22 -2.33 20.06
C ARG A 250 30.22 -0.83 19.90
N THR A 251 31.38 -0.19 20.04
CA THR A 251 31.50 1.25 19.82
C THR A 251 31.17 1.66 18.38
N MET A 252 31.44 0.77 17.42
CA MET A 252 31.12 1.01 16.00
C MET A 252 29.66 0.66 15.67
N ALA A 253 29.12 -0.43 16.23
CA ALA A 253 27.82 -0.97 15.86
C ALA A 253 26.66 -0.43 16.73
N GLU A 254 26.87 -0.24 18.05
CA GLU A 254 25.80 0.01 19.02
C GLU A 254 25.93 1.36 19.74
N GLU A 255 27.16 1.84 19.99
CA GLU A 255 27.47 3.00 20.83
C GLU A 255 27.67 4.29 20.02
N GLY A 256 27.06 4.38 18.85
CA GLY A 256 27.11 5.59 18.02
C GLY A 256 26.45 6.79 18.72
N PRO A 257 26.80 8.03 18.33
CA PRO A 257 26.23 9.23 18.95
C PRO A 257 24.71 9.28 18.72
N VAL A 258 23.96 9.47 19.80
CA VAL A 258 22.52 9.73 19.76
C VAL A 258 22.30 11.23 19.67
N TYR A 259 21.70 11.69 18.58
CA TYR A 259 21.44 13.12 18.36
C TYR A 259 20.06 13.49 18.91
N GLU A 260 20.03 14.50 19.78
CA GLU A 260 18.79 15.18 20.17
C GLU A 260 18.45 16.25 19.13
N ARG A 261 17.67 15.89 18.14
CA ARG A 261 17.24 16.82 17.10
C ARG A 261 16.12 17.73 17.61
N PRO A 262 16.13 19.03 17.27
CA PRO A 262 15.07 19.94 17.65
C PRO A 262 13.76 19.52 16.96
N VAL A 263 12.64 19.65 17.70
CA VAL A 263 11.29 19.28 17.24
C VAL A 263 10.39 20.50 17.42
N ALA A 264 9.80 20.99 16.33
CA ALA A 264 8.87 22.10 16.37
C ALA A 264 7.75 21.93 15.33
N ARG A 265 6.51 22.18 15.74
CA ARG A 265 5.37 22.11 14.81
C ARG A 265 5.54 23.16 13.69
N PRO A 266 5.39 22.82 12.41
CA PRO A 266 5.51 23.75 11.30
C PRO A 266 4.56 24.95 11.44
N ALA A 267 5.03 26.14 11.09
CA ALA A 267 4.27 27.38 11.27
C ALA A 267 3.02 27.45 10.36
N ASP A 268 3.04 26.76 9.23
CA ASP A 268 1.94 26.71 8.26
C ASP A 268 0.90 25.63 8.57
N GLN A 269 1.15 24.77 9.57
CA GLN A 269 0.31 23.59 9.87
C GLN A 269 -1.16 23.96 10.11
N ASP A 270 -1.45 25.01 10.89
CA ASP A 270 -2.82 25.45 11.12
C ASP A 270 -3.48 26.06 9.87
N THR A 271 -2.68 26.52 8.93
CA THR A 271 -3.19 27.11 7.68
C THR A 271 -3.59 26.04 6.69
N ILE A 272 -2.75 25.03 6.50
CA ILE A 272 -3.05 23.92 5.58
C ILE A 272 -4.18 23.02 6.07
N GLN A 273 -4.45 23.01 7.37
CA GLN A 273 -5.55 22.24 7.97
C GLN A 273 -6.92 22.91 7.86
N ARG A 274 -7.00 24.14 7.33
CA ARG A 274 -8.28 24.83 7.12
C ARG A 274 -8.97 24.31 5.88
N ASP A 275 -10.29 24.15 5.96
CA ASP A 275 -11.11 23.88 4.78
C ASP A 275 -10.92 25.01 3.75
N PRO A 276 -10.49 24.70 2.52
CA PRO A 276 -10.27 25.69 1.47
C PRO A 276 -11.57 26.19 0.86
N GLY A 277 -12.74 25.63 1.18
CA GLY A 277 -14.04 26.04 0.64
C GLY A 277 -14.13 25.83 -0.88
N LEU A 278 -13.67 24.71 -1.39
CA LEU A 278 -13.66 24.41 -2.82
C LEU A 278 -15.06 24.25 -3.40
N GLN A 279 -15.24 24.66 -4.65
CA GLN A 279 -16.50 24.54 -5.35
C GLN A 279 -16.79 23.06 -5.65
N ARG A 280 -17.95 22.60 -5.21
CA ARG A 280 -18.48 21.25 -5.43
C ARG A 280 -19.36 21.21 -6.68
N PRO A 281 -19.52 20.03 -7.31
CA PRO A 281 -20.47 19.91 -8.41
C PRO A 281 -21.90 20.11 -7.91
N ASP A 282 -22.66 20.95 -8.61
CA ASP A 282 -24.06 21.28 -8.28
C ASP A 282 -25.06 20.64 -9.26
N THR A 283 -24.55 19.99 -10.31
CA THR A 283 -25.36 19.28 -11.31
C THR A 283 -24.86 17.83 -11.49
N VAL A 284 -25.77 16.95 -11.92
CA VAL A 284 -25.47 15.55 -12.26
C VAL A 284 -24.39 15.44 -13.34
N MET A 285 -24.41 16.38 -14.31
CA MET A 285 -23.42 16.38 -15.39
C MET A 285 -22.02 16.75 -14.89
N GLU A 286 -21.90 17.72 -13.99
CA GLU A 286 -20.62 18.06 -13.36
C GLU A 286 -20.12 16.93 -12.49
N LEU A 287 -20.99 16.29 -11.70
CA LEU A 287 -20.67 15.12 -10.90
C LEU A 287 -20.07 14.00 -11.78
N ARG A 288 -20.73 13.68 -12.90
CA ARG A 288 -20.23 12.71 -13.88
C ARG A 288 -18.86 13.10 -14.45
N ASN A 289 -18.74 14.36 -14.87
CA ASN A 289 -17.49 14.84 -15.49
C ASN A 289 -16.32 14.80 -14.49
N GLN A 290 -16.56 15.15 -13.23
CA GLN A 290 -15.54 15.07 -12.18
C GLN A 290 -15.18 13.62 -11.86
N TRP A 291 -16.15 12.70 -11.80
CA TRP A 291 -15.89 11.26 -11.63
C TRP A 291 -14.99 10.70 -12.73
N VAL A 292 -15.38 10.91 -14.00
CA VAL A 292 -14.60 10.46 -15.17
C VAL A 292 -13.20 11.07 -15.17
N LYS A 293 -13.06 12.38 -14.83
CA LYS A 293 -11.77 13.06 -14.72
C LYS A 293 -10.90 12.49 -13.61
N MET A 294 -11.48 12.15 -12.45
CA MET A 294 -10.77 11.53 -11.33
C MET A 294 -10.28 10.14 -11.71
N LEU A 295 -11.16 9.30 -12.24
CA LEU A 295 -10.84 7.91 -12.66
C LEU A 295 -9.70 7.88 -13.68
N GLY A 296 -9.67 8.80 -14.64
CA GLY A 296 -8.62 8.95 -15.63
C GLY A 296 -7.41 9.77 -15.16
N SER A 297 -7.38 10.24 -13.91
CA SER A 297 -6.24 11.01 -13.40
C SER A 297 -5.03 10.10 -13.14
N PRO A 298 -3.81 10.64 -13.20
CA PRO A 298 -2.61 9.87 -12.82
C PRO A 298 -2.64 9.33 -11.38
N ALA A 299 -3.49 9.88 -10.52
CA ALA A 299 -3.66 9.40 -9.16
C ALA A 299 -4.44 8.08 -9.08
N LEU A 300 -5.51 7.92 -9.90
CA LEU A 300 -6.45 6.80 -9.82
C LEU A 300 -6.46 5.85 -11.02
N CYS A 301 -5.84 6.23 -12.15
CA CYS A 301 -5.83 5.40 -13.35
C CYS A 301 -5.13 4.04 -13.13
N SER A 302 -5.41 3.08 -13.98
CA SER A 302 -4.81 1.74 -13.94
C SER A 302 -3.28 1.79 -13.90
N ARG A 303 -2.70 0.94 -13.07
CA ARG A 303 -1.26 0.72 -12.97
C ARG A 303 -0.77 -0.45 -13.84
N GLU A 304 -1.64 -1.02 -14.67
CA GLU A 304 -1.31 -2.19 -15.50
C GLU A 304 -0.09 -1.93 -16.40
N TYR A 305 0.04 -0.74 -16.98
CA TYR A 305 1.22 -0.33 -17.74
C TYR A 305 2.55 -0.57 -17.01
N ILE A 306 2.55 -0.43 -15.67
CA ILE A 306 3.71 -0.69 -14.83
C ILE A 306 3.78 -2.18 -14.48
N THR A 307 2.68 -2.73 -13.98
CA THR A 307 2.65 -4.06 -13.38
C THR A 307 2.61 -5.20 -14.40
N GLU A 308 2.31 -4.94 -15.68
CA GLU A 308 2.39 -5.95 -16.76
C GLU A 308 3.81 -6.46 -17.02
N GLN A 309 4.85 -5.70 -16.60
CA GLN A 309 6.25 -6.08 -16.71
C GLN A 309 6.71 -7.04 -15.61
N TYR A 310 5.87 -7.28 -14.60
CA TYR A 310 6.19 -8.09 -13.44
C TYR A 310 5.59 -9.49 -13.55
N ASP A 311 6.39 -10.52 -13.25
CA ASP A 311 5.88 -11.87 -13.05
C ASP A 311 5.04 -11.90 -11.77
N ARG A 312 3.72 -12.06 -11.91
CA ARG A 312 2.77 -12.09 -10.78
C ARG A 312 2.46 -13.50 -10.31
N TYR A 313 2.59 -14.47 -11.19
CA TYR A 313 2.15 -15.87 -10.97
C TYR A 313 3.26 -16.89 -11.13
N VAL A 314 4.52 -16.46 -11.24
CA VAL A 314 5.68 -17.34 -11.24
C VAL A 314 5.67 -18.21 -9.97
N ARG A 315 6.01 -19.49 -10.10
CA ARG A 315 5.94 -20.56 -9.08
C ARG A 315 4.52 -21.13 -8.85
N GLY A 316 3.45 -20.53 -9.34
CA GLY A 316 2.09 -21.09 -9.26
C GLY A 316 1.44 -21.07 -7.86
N ASN A 317 1.98 -20.26 -6.94
CA ASN A 317 1.48 -20.15 -5.57
C ASN A 317 0.73 -18.84 -5.28
N THR A 318 0.71 -17.90 -6.22
CA THR A 318 -0.06 -16.66 -6.11
C THR A 318 -1.54 -16.90 -6.34
N ILE A 319 -2.36 -16.48 -5.40
CA ILE A 319 -3.82 -16.65 -5.40
C ILE A 319 -4.51 -15.33 -5.78
N LEU A 320 -4.08 -14.22 -5.18
CA LEU A 320 -4.45 -12.86 -5.55
C LEU A 320 -3.18 -12.04 -5.73
N ALA A 321 -3.17 -11.19 -6.73
CA ALA A 321 -2.12 -10.22 -6.98
C ALA A 321 -2.76 -8.88 -7.36
N LYS A 322 -1.96 -7.85 -7.68
CA LYS A 322 -2.48 -6.61 -8.28
C LYS A 322 -3.39 -7.00 -9.49
N ASP A 323 -4.63 -6.56 -9.58
CA ASP A 323 -5.25 -5.38 -8.97
C ASP A 323 -6.09 -5.64 -7.69
N ALA A 324 -5.81 -6.66 -6.91
CA ALA A 324 -6.51 -6.89 -5.65
C ALA A 324 -5.96 -6.00 -4.52
N ASP A 325 -6.78 -5.72 -3.51
CA ASP A 325 -6.43 -4.88 -2.35
C ASP A 325 -5.21 -5.41 -1.60
N ALA A 326 -5.06 -6.74 -1.54
CA ALA A 326 -3.86 -7.39 -1.02
C ALA A 326 -3.41 -8.56 -1.90
N GLY A 327 -2.10 -8.79 -1.95
CA GLY A 327 -1.53 -9.99 -2.53
C GLY A 327 -1.74 -11.19 -1.61
N VAL A 328 -2.22 -12.32 -2.13
CA VAL A 328 -2.42 -13.57 -1.37
C VAL A 328 -1.62 -14.69 -1.99
N LEU A 329 -0.81 -15.36 -1.17
CA LEU A 329 0.00 -16.52 -1.58
C LEU A 329 -0.36 -17.76 -0.77
N ARG A 330 -0.35 -18.90 -1.44
CA ARG A 330 -0.33 -20.21 -0.78
C ARG A 330 1.10 -20.54 -0.38
N ILE A 331 1.33 -20.80 0.90
CA ILE A 331 2.65 -21.12 1.45
C ILE A 331 2.83 -22.63 1.62
N ASP A 332 1.76 -23.34 1.92
CA ASP A 332 1.75 -24.77 2.15
C ASP A 332 0.72 -25.44 1.24
N GLU A 333 1.19 -26.36 0.39
CA GLU A 333 0.33 -27.02 -0.60
C GLU A 333 -0.59 -28.08 0.01
N GLU A 334 -0.16 -28.73 1.11
CA GLU A 334 -0.92 -29.81 1.74
C GLU A 334 -2.10 -29.26 2.54
N THR A 335 -1.87 -28.22 3.30
CA THR A 335 -2.90 -27.60 4.16
C THR A 335 -3.69 -26.49 3.46
N GLY A 336 -3.14 -25.92 2.40
CA GLY A 336 -3.68 -24.72 1.75
C GLY A 336 -3.42 -23.43 2.52
N ARG A 337 -2.59 -23.46 3.58
CA ARG A 337 -2.23 -22.25 4.34
C ARG A 337 -1.57 -21.20 3.46
N GLY A 338 -1.87 -19.95 3.74
CA GLY A 338 -1.33 -18.83 3.01
C GLY A 338 -1.10 -17.61 3.87
N ILE A 339 -0.57 -16.60 3.19
CA ILE A 339 -0.40 -15.24 3.72
C ILE A 339 -1.07 -14.25 2.79
N ALA A 340 -1.48 -13.13 3.37
CA ALA A 340 -1.90 -11.94 2.65
C ALA A 340 -0.98 -10.79 3.01
N VAL A 341 -0.65 -9.92 2.05
CA VAL A 341 0.23 -8.77 2.26
C VAL A 341 -0.35 -7.57 1.53
N ALA A 342 -0.44 -6.45 2.22
CA ALA A 342 -0.78 -5.15 1.64
C ALA A 342 0.23 -4.11 2.11
N THR A 343 0.46 -3.10 1.29
CA THR A 343 1.27 -1.93 1.64
C THR A 343 0.50 -0.67 1.31
N ASP A 344 0.65 0.35 2.16
CA ASP A 344 0.01 1.63 1.97
C ASP A 344 0.84 2.80 2.51
N ALA A 345 0.63 4.01 1.97
CA ALA A 345 1.18 5.26 2.45
C ALA A 345 0.52 6.47 1.78
N SER A 346 -0.09 7.35 2.54
CA SER A 346 -0.57 8.63 2.02
C SER A 346 0.30 9.79 2.51
N GLY A 347 1.19 10.30 1.64
CA GLY A 347 2.01 11.47 1.91
C GLY A 347 1.16 12.75 2.06
N ARG A 348 0.04 12.84 1.36
CA ARG A 348 -0.91 13.97 1.42
C ARG A 348 -1.56 14.06 2.80
N TYR A 349 -2.13 12.97 3.29
CA TYR A 349 -2.71 12.91 4.63
C TYR A 349 -1.66 13.16 5.71
N THR A 350 -0.48 12.55 5.57
CA THR A 350 0.62 12.71 6.52
C THR A 350 1.15 14.15 6.55
N ARG A 351 1.11 14.89 5.44
CA ARG A 351 1.47 16.31 5.42
C ARG A 351 0.44 17.16 6.17
N LEU A 352 -0.83 16.85 6.04
CA LEU A 352 -1.93 17.58 6.71
C LEU A 352 -1.99 17.26 8.21
N ASP A 353 -1.87 15.98 8.60
CA ASP A 353 -1.79 15.54 9.99
C ASP A 353 -0.92 14.28 10.07
N PRO A 354 0.35 14.39 10.50
CA PRO A 354 1.27 13.26 10.46
C PRO A 354 0.86 12.08 11.34
N ARG A 355 0.22 12.33 12.48
CA ARG A 355 -0.26 11.25 13.37
C ARG A 355 -1.42 10.52 12.73
N ARG A 356 -2.42 11.25 12.26
CA ARG A 356 -3.60 10.70 11.61
C ARG A 356 -3.26 10.04 10.28
N GLY A 357 -2.39 10.67 9.46
CA GLY A 357 -1.95 10.09 8.19
C GLY A 357 -1.25 8.74 8.34
N ALA A 358 -0.41 8.57 9.37
CA ALA A 358 0.21 7.28 9.68
C ALA A 358 -0.81 6.25 10.19
N GLN A 359 -1.83 6.67 10.96
CA GLN A 359 -2.92 5.79 11.37
C GLN A 359 -3.81 5.36 10.21
N LEU A 360 -4.10 6.26 9.27
CA LEU A 360 -4.86 5.96 8.06
C LEU A 360 -4.14 4.94 7.18
N ALA A 361 -2.85 5.13 6.91
CA ALA A 361 -2.05 4.18 6.14
C ALA A 361 -2.02 2.78 6.79
N LEU A 362 -1.87 2.73 8.12
CA LEU A 362 -1.94 1.46 8.85
C LEU A 362 -3.33 0.82 8.77
N ALA A 363 -4.40 1.60 8.97
CA ALA A 363 -5.78 1.12 8.94
C ALA A 363 -6.16 0.61 7.54
N GLU A 364 -5.72 1.27 6.49
CA GLU A 364 -5.96 0.86 5.11
C GLU A 364 -5.22 -0.44 4.78
N ALA A 365 -3.91 -0.53 5.06
CA ALA A 365 -3.18 -1.78 4.87
C ALA A 365 -3.76 -2.95 5.69
N TYR A 366 -4.25 -2.68 6.92
CA TYR A 366 -4.95 -3.65 7.76
C TYR A 366 -6.27 -4.11 7.13
N ARG A 367 -7.08 -3.18 6.65
CA ARG A 367 -8.36 -3.43 5.96
C ARG A 367 -8.13 -4.21 4.67
N ASN A 368 -7.15 -3.82 3.86
CA ASN A 368 -6.78 -4.48 2.61
C ASN A 368 -6.44 -5.96 2.81
N VAL A 369 -5.71 -6.29 3.88
CA VAL A 369 -5.50 -7.69 4.27
C VAL A 369 -6.80 -8.36 4.69
N SER A 370 -7.61 -7.70 5.52
CA SER A 370 -8.84 -8.26 6.10
C SER A 370 -9.92 -8.56 5.05
N VAL A 371 -10.07 -7.70 4.04
CA VAL A 371 -11.07 -7.90 2.96
C VAL A 371 -10.80 -9.12 2.10
N THR A 372 -9.55 -9.63 2.08
CA THR A 372 -9.24 -10.93 1.45
C THR A 372 -9.71 -12.14 2.26
N GLY A 373 -10.19 -11.94 3.48
CA GLY A 373 -10.52 -12.99 4.45
C GLY A 373 -9.34 -13.46 5.28
N ALA A 374 -8.16 -12.84 5.16
CA ALA A 374 -7.02 -13.10 6.02
C ALA A 374 -7.10 -12.34 7.34
N THR A 375 -6.39 -12.82 8.35
CA THR A 375 -6.27 -12.16 9.67
C THR A 375 -4.95 -11.43 9.74
N PRO A 376 -4.93 -10.07 9.85
CA PRO A 376 -3.70 -9.30 10.02
C PRO A 376 -2.92 -9.74 11.28
N ALA A 377 -1.60 -9.80 11.20
CA ALA A 377 -0.76 -10.39 12.24
C ALA A 377 0.46 -9.55 12.61
N ALA A 378 1.07 -8.84 11.66
CA ALA A 378 2.30 -8.10 11.90
C ALA A 378 2.45 -6.92 10.93
N VAL A 379 3.29 -5.97 11.32
CA VAL A 379 3.61 -4.76 10.55
C VAL A 379 5.12 -4.71 10.28
N SER A 380 5.48 -4.28 9.09
CA SER A 380 6.78 -3.71 8.75
C SER A 380 6.61 -2.30 8.23
N ASN A 381 7.64 -1.47 8.28
CA ASN A 381 7.54 -0.09 7.77
C ASN A 381 8.81 0.38 7.06
N CYS A 382 8.66 1.42 6.23
CA CYS A 382 9.75 2.20 5.69
C CYS A 382 9.36 3.68 5.80
N LEU A 383 9.99 4.39 6.75
CA LEU A 383 9.62 5.75 7.12
C LEU A 383 10.48 6.76 6.35
N ASN A 384 9.91 7.41 5.32
CA ASN A 384 10.63 8.32 4.43
C ASN A 384 10.28 9.78 4.76
N PHE A 385 11.29 10.55 5.20
CA PHE A 385 11.13 11.95 5.62
C PHE A 385 12.27 12.83 5.07
N GLY A 386 12.06 14.13 5.05
CA GLY A 386 13.07 15.12 4.68
C GLY A 386 14.26 15.16 5.65
N SER A 387 15.00 16.28 5.67
CA SER A 387 16.17 16.41 6.56
C SER A 387 15.78 16.40 8.04
N PRO A 388 16.44 15.58 8.87
CA PRO A 388 16.22 15.57 10.32
C PRO A 388 16.82 16.81 11.03
N GLU A 389 17.47 17.68 10.30
CA GLU A 389 17.98 18.97 10.81
C GLU A 389 16.87 20.04 10.79
N ASP A 390 15.78 19.80 10.02
CA ASP A 390 14.59 20.64 10.05
C ASP A 390 13.67 20.23 11.22
N PRO A 391 13.42 21.15 12.19
CA PRO A 391 12.56 20.87 13.33
C PRO A 391 11.12 20.49 12.94
N GLY A 392 10.62 21.00 11.79
CA GLY A 392 9.30 20.68 11.27
C GLY A 392 9.22 19.24 10.76
N VAL A 393 10.24 18.79 10.04
CA VAL A 393 10.36 17.39 9.59
C VAL A 393 10.45 16.44 10.79
N MET A 394 11.23 16.78 11.81
CA MET A 394 11.33 15.97 13.03
C MET A 394 10.02 15.94 13.82
N TRP A 395 9.23 17.03 13.78
CA TRP A 395 7.88 17.01 14.36
C TRP A 395 6.96 16.06 13.58
N GLN A 396 6.96 16.13 12.24
CA GLN A 396 6.17 15.22 11.39
C GLN A 396 6.54 13.76 11.66
N PHE A 397 7.83 13.44 11.68
CA PHE A 397 8.33 12.11 12.01
C PHE A 397 7.86 11.63 13.39
N SER A 398 8.03 12.46 14.43
CA SER A 398 7.62 12.14 15.80
C SER A 398 6.12 11.87 15.91
N GLN A 399 5.27 12.66 15.21
CA GLN A 399 3.82 12.46 15.22
C GLN A 399 3.43 11.19 14.45
N ALA A 400 4.03 10.92 13.28
CA ALA A 400 3.79 9.72 12.49
C ALA A 400 4.15 8.44 13.26
N VAL A 401 5.31 8.41 13.92
CA VAL A 401 5.73 7.27 14.76
C VAL A 401 4.76 7.04 15.92
N ARG A 402 4.27 8.10 16.56
CA ARG A 402 3.25 7.97 17.62
C ARG A 402 1.93 7.43 17.05
N GLY A 403 1.49 7.94 15.89
CA GLY A 403 0.28 7.44 15.23
C GLY A 403 0.36 5.95 14.92
N LEU A 404 1.50 5.52 14.38
CA LEU A 404 1.77 4.11 14.08
C LEU A 404 1.80 3.25 15.36
N ALA A 405 2.50 3.70 16.42
CA ALA A 405 2.59 2.96 17.67
C ALA A 405 1.21 2.77 18.32
N ASP A 406 0.40 3.84 18.40
CA ASP A 406 -0.97 3.79 18.93
C ASP A 406 -1.83 2.82 18.09
N GLY A 407 -1.74 2.91 16.75
CA GLY A 407 -2.50 2.06 15.85
C GLY A 407 -2.13 0.59 15.99
N CYS A 408 -0.84 0.25 15.99
CA CYS A 408 -0.38 -1.12 16.18
C CYS A 408 -0.82 -1.72 17.53
N ALA A 409 -0.82 -0.91 18.59
CA ALA A 409 -1.28 -1.34 19.92
C ALA A 409 -2.77 -1.70 19.93
N VAL A 410 -3.62 -0.88 19.27
CA VAL A 410 -5.07 -1.12 19.21
C VAL A 410 -5.39 -2.29 18.28
N LEU A 411 -4.83 -2.30 17.07
CA LEU A 411 -5.08 -3.34 16.08
C LEU A 411 -4.49 -4.70 16.48
N GLY A 412 -3.50 -4.71 17.38
CA GLY A 412 -2.83 -5.93 17.83
C GLY A 412 -1.81 -6.47 16.79
N THR A 413 -1.27 -5.60 15.95
CA THR A 413 -0.31 -5.93 14.90
C THR A 413 1.07 -5.33 15.25
N PRO A 414 1.97 -6.09 15.90
CA PRO A 414 3.27 -5.57 16.30
C PRO A 414 4.14 -5.22 15.09
N VAL A 415 4.97 -4.17 15.22
CA VAL A 415 6.04 -3.87 14.27
C VAL A 415 7.18 -4.87 14.47
N THR A 416 7.47 -5.67 13.46
CA THR A 416 8.50 -6.72 13.51
C THR A 416 9.83 -6.26 12.95
N GLY A 417 9.84 -5.16 12.19
CA GLY A 417 11.02 -4.59 11.57
C GLY A 417 10.66 -3.40 10.70
N GLY A 418 11.67 -2.76 10.16
CA GLY A 418 11.50 -1.62 9.28
C GLY A 418 12.77 -0.80 9.18
N ASN A 419 12.71 0.32 8.45
CA ASN A 419 13.80 1.26 8.36
C ASN A 419 13.30 2.71 8.39
N VAL A 420 14.22 3.64 8.67
CA VAL A 420 14.01 5.08 8.56
C VAL A 420 14.95 5.63 7.50
N SER A 421 14.36 6.40 6.57
CA SER A 421 15.09 7.10 5.52
C SER A 421 14.88 8.61 5.70
N PHE A 422 15.94 9.32 6.03
CA PHE A 422 15.97 10.77 6.14
C PHE A 422 16.67 11.42 4.93
N TYR A 423 16.71 12.75 4.91
CA TYR A 423 17.29 13.57 3.85
C TYR A 423 16.63 13.39 2.47
N ASN A 424 15.39 12.89 2.44
CA ASN A 424 14.63 12.79 1.19
C ASN A 424 14.14 14.17 0.79
N GLN A 425 14.96 14.88 0.04
CA GLN A 425 14.67 16.23 -0.43
C GLN A 425 15.50 16.59 -1.65
N THR A 426 15.02 17.53 -2.45
CA THR A 426 15.77 18.13 -3.56
C THR A 426 16.07 19.60 -3.20
N GLY A 427 17.35 19.94 -3.02
CA GLY A 427 17.73 21.21 -2.41
C GLY A 427 17.11 21.38 -1.04
N ASN A 428 16.29 22.42 -0.86
CA ASN A 428 15.60 22.69 0.42
C ASN A 428 14.10 22.25 0.40
N VAL A 429 13.67 21.53 -0.62
CA VAL A 429 12.28 21.08 -0.75
C VAL A 429 12.20 19.62 -0.30
N PRO A 430 11.64 19.33 0.88
CA PRO A 430 11.44 17.96 1.33
C PRO A 430 10.32 17.28 0.52
N ILE A 431 10.39 15.96 0.41
CA ILE A 431 9.27 15.15 -0.05
C ILE A 431 8.07 15.31 0.89
N LEU A 432 6.87 14.92 0.45
CA LEU A 432 5.79 14.67 1.39
C LEU A 432 6.23 13.62 2.42
N PRO A 433 5.90 13.79 3.72
CA PRO A 433 6.23 12.79 4.73
C PRO A 433 5.52 11.47 4.40
N THR A 434 6.28 10.43 4.11
CA THR A 434 5.76 9.18 3.54
C THR A 434 6.12 7.98 4.41
N PRO A 435 5.36 7.70 5.48
CA PRO A 435 5.49 6.48 6.26
C PRO A 435 4.84 5.33 5.48
N VAL A 436 5.64 4.52 4.79
CA VAL A 436 5.15 3.31 4.13
C VAL A 436 4.94 2.24 5.19
N ILE A 437 3.75 1.66 5.19
CA ILE A 437 3.31 0.62 6.12
C ILE A 437 3.01 -0.65 5.31
N ALA A 438 3.55 -1.78 5.76
CA ALA A 438 3.21 -3.10 5.25
C ALA A 438 2.52 -3.91 6.34
N VAL A 439 1.36 -4.48 6.04
CA VAL A 439 0.65 -5.41 6.92
C VAL A 439 0.70 -6.80 6.33
N LEU A 440 1.15 -7.76 7.12
CA LEU A 440 1.11 -9.19 6.81
C LEU A 440 0.01 -9.86 7.63
N GLY A 441 -0.81 -10.63 6.97
CA GLY A 441 -1.84 -11.47 7.57
C GLY A 441 -1.68 -12.93 7.20
N THR A 442 -2.42 -13.80 7.88
CA THR A 442 -2.45 -15.23 7.66
C THR A 442 -3.85 -15.71 7.32
N ILE A 443 -3.92 -16.76 6.51
CA ILE A 443 -5.17 -17.43 6.16
C ILE A 443 -4.95 -18.94 6.24
N ASP A 444 -5.83 -19.65 6.95
CA ASP A 444 -5.69 -21.10 7.17
C ASP A 444 -5.85 -21.92 5.89
N ASN A 445 -6.68 -21.44 4.96
CA ASN A 445 -6.87 -22.03 3.64
C ASN A 445 -7.20 -20.98 2.60
N VAL A 446 -6.30 -20.76 1.65
CA VAL A 446 -6.47 -19.75 0.58
C VAL A 446 -7.66 -20.01 -0.35
N SER A 447 -8.21 -21.23 -0.35
CA SER A 447 -9.43 -21.51 -1.12
C SER A 447 -10.68 -20.80 -0.58
N THR A 448 -10.64 -20.38 0.69
CA THR A 448 -11.74 -19.66 1.36
C THR A 448 -11.56 -18.13 1.31
N ARG A 449 -10.54 -17.62 0.60
CA ARG A 449 -10.35 -16.18 0.45
C ARG A 449 -11.57 -15.50 -0.14
N ILE A 450 -11.71 -14.22 0.16
CA ILE A 450 -12.69 -13.34 -0.48
C ILE A 450 -11.98 -12.68 -1.68
N PRO A 451 -12.47 -12.83 -2.92
CA PRO A 451 -11.92 -12.12 -4.07
C PRO A 451 -12.41 -10.67 -4.10
N GLN A 452 -11.68 -9.79 -4.80
CA GLN A 452 -12.12 -8.40 -5.02
C GLN A 452 -13.20 -8.27 -6.10
N LYS A 453 -13.29 -9.21 -7.01
CA LYS A 453 -14.19 -9.21 -8.16
C LYS A 453 -15.00 -10.49 -8.26
N LEU A 454 -16.14 -10.40 -8.90
CA LEU A 454 -16.97 -11.57 -9.24
C LEU A 454 -16.31 -12.41 -10.34
N ALA A 455 -16.66 -13.70 -10.37
CA ALA A 455 -16.16 -14.60 -11.41
C ALA A 455 -16.72 -14.20 -12.79
N GLN A 456 -15.87 -14.29 -13.81
CA GLN A 456 -16.32 -14.08 -15.20
C GLN A 456 -17.34 -15.14 -15.62
N GLY A 457 -18.40 -14.68 -16.30
CA GLY A 457 -19.48 -15.57 -16.77
C GLY A 457 -20.47 -16.00 -15.69
N ASP A 458 -20.34 -15.50 -14.48
CA ASP A 458 -21.36 -15.66 -13.45
C ASP A 458 -22.51 -14.68 -13.71
N GLU A 459 -23.73 -15.19 -14.00
CA GLU A 459 -24.91 -14.38 -14.32
C GLU A 459 -25.76 -14.07 -13.08
N GLN A 460 -25.40 -14.56 -11.90
CA GLN A 460 -26.15 -14.31 -10.67
C GLN A 460 -26.11 -12.84 -10.28
N ALA A 461 -27.26 -12.26 -9.90
CA ALA A 461 -27.31 -10.94 -9.31
C ALA A 461 -26.86 -11.00 -7.84
N TYR A 462 -26.01 -10.05 -7.45
CA TYR A 462 -25.49 -9.89 -6.08
C TYR A 462 -25.98 -8.60 -5.47
N HIS A 463 -26.28 -8.63 -4.18
CA HIS A 463 -26.50 -7.43 -3.40
C HIS A 463 -25.21 -6.68 -3.18
N LEU A 464 -25.21 -5.37 -3.40
CA LEU A 464 -24.11 -4.47 -3.08
C LEU A 464 -24.40 -3.83 -1.73
N ILE A 465 -23.47 -4.00 -0.78
CA ILE A 465 -23.58 -3.51 0.59
C ILE A 465 -22.37 -2.62 0.87
N LEU A 466 -22.61 -1.42 1.35
CA LEU A 466 -21.58 -0.59 1.99
C LEU A 466 -21.55 -0.95 3.48
N ALA A 467 -20.46 -1.56 3.91
CA ALA A 467 -20.24 -1.97 5.28
C ALA A 467 -19.15 -1.12 5.95
N GLY A 468 -19.31 -0.83 7.24
CA GLY A 468 -18.31 -0.12 8.03
C GLY A 468 -18.81 1.20 8.60
N ALA A 469 -18.01 2.26 8.51
CA ALA A 469 -18.34 3.57 9.04
C ALA A 469 -19.41 4.29 8.19
N GLU A 470 -20.17 5.17 8.82
CA GLU A 470 -21.03 6.09 8.11
C GLU A 470 -20.21 7.08 7.28
N THR A 471 -20.65 7.37 6.07
CA THR A 471 -19.97 8.34 5.22
C THR A 471 -20.10 9.74 5.80
N LYS A 472 -18.97 10.38 6.08
CA LYS A 472 -18.86 11.76 6.54
C LYS A 472 -18.41 12.67 5.39
N ASP A 473 -18.48 13.99 5.59
CA ASP A 473 -17.97 14.99 4.65
C ASP A 473 -16.45 15.19 4.87
N GLU A 474 -15.65 14.22 4.44
CA GLU A 474 -14.21 14.18 4.67
C GLU A 474 -13.46 14.22 3.34
N LEU A 475 -13.10 15.41 2.91
CA LEU A 475 -12.46 15.70 1.63
C LEU A 475 -11.05 16.30 1.77
N GLY A 476 -10.60 16.54 3.00
CA GLY A 476 -9.27 17.13 3.26
C GLY A 476 -8.13 16.19 2.81
N GLY A 477 -7.33 16.66 1.84
CA GLY A 477 -6.25 15.88 1.24
C GLY A 477 -6.70 14.83 0.23
N SER A 478 -7.99 14.74 -0.10
CA SER A 478 -8.56 13.73 -1.01
C SER A 478 -8.02 13.84 -2.44
N ILE A 479 -8.20 12.75 -3.19
CA ILE A 479 -7.90 12.76 -4.63
C ILE A 479 -8.82 13.71 -5.41
N TRP A 480 -10.05 13.93 -4.94
CA TRP A 480 -10.90 14.96 -5.53
C TRP A 480 -10.24 16.36 -5.46
N GLN A 481 -9.69 16.75 -4.30
CA GLN A 481 -8.94 18.00 -4.18
C GLN A 481 -7.74 18.04 -5.14
N GLN A 482 -7.01 16.93 -5.25
CA GLN A 482 -5.83 16.85 -6.10
C GLN A 482 -6.19 16.90 -7.58
N ALA A 483 -7.07 16.01 -8.04
CA ALA A 483 -7.35 15.82 -9.47
C ALA A 483 -8.21 16.94 -10.07
N ILE A 484 -9.11 17.53 -9.28
CA ILE A 484 -10.04 18.55 -9.76
C ILE A 484 -9.49 19.95 -9.54
N HIS A 485 -8.91 20.21 -8.36
CA HIS A 485 -8.52 21.57 -7.91
C HIS A 485 -7.01 21.78 -7.78
N ASN A 486 -6.19 20.69 -7.86
CA ASN A 486 -4.75 20.74 -7.60
C ASN A 486 -4.43 21.37 -6.23
N GLU A 487 -5.19 20.99 -5.20
CA GLU A 487 -5.11 21.55 -3.85
C GLU A 487 -4.71 20.49 -2.83
N LEU A 488 -4.07 20.91 -1.74
CA LEU A 488 -3.75 20.10 -0.57
C LEU A 488 -4.05 20.90 0.69
N ALA A 489 -5.25 20.74 1.24
CA ALA A 489 -5.71 21.48 2.41
C ALA A 489 -6.81 20.71 3.16
N GLY A 490 -7.17 21.19 4.35
CA GLY A 490 -8.19 20.60 5.20
C GLY A 490 -7.63 19.54 6.15
N MET A 491 -8.51 18.93 6.93
CA MET A 491 -8.14 17.81 7.79
C MET A 491 -8.32 16.49 7.03
N PRO A 492 -7.36 15.55 7.13
CA PRO A 492 -7.56 14.22 6.57
C PRO A 492 -8.69 13.50 7.30
N PRO A 493 -9.26 12.42 6.70
CA PRO A 493 -10.33 11.64 7.32
C PRO A 493 -9.98 11.18 8.74
N GLU A 494 -10.98 11.02 9.58
CA GLU A 494 -10.82 10.41 10.90
C GLU A 494 -10.79 8.89 10.79
N VAL A 495 -10.02 8.23 11.65
CA VAL A 495 -10.03 6.79 11.81
C VAL A 495 -10.26 6.41 13.26
N ASP A 496 -11.27 5.57 13.51
CA ASP A 496 -11.46 4.88 14.78
C ASP A 496 -10.84 3.47 14.66
N LEU A 497 -9.71 3.30 15.31
CA LEU A 497 -8.92 2.07 15.22
C LEU A 497 -9.59 0.85 15.86
N ASP A 498 -10.38 1.04 16.91
CA ASP A 498 -11.19 -0.03 17.52
C ASP A 498 -12.32 -0.46 16.57
N PHE A 499 -12.92 0.51 15.88
CA PHE A 499 -13.92 0.25 14.86
C PHE A 499 -13.30 -0.46 13.65
N GLU A 500 -12.13 0.00 13.16
CA GLU A 500 -11.39 -0.62 12.07
C GLU A 500 -11.06 -2.10 12.36
N LYS A 501 -10.61 -2.37 13.60
CA LYS A 501 -10.36 -3.74 14.07
C LYS A 501 -11.60 -4.62 14.00
N ARG A 502 -12.73 -4.14 14.54
CA ARG A 502 -14.00 -4.88 14.50
C ARG A 502 -14.46 -5.13 13.08
N LEU A 503 -14.32 -4.14 12.19
CA LEU A 503 -14.66 -4.28 10.77
C LEU A 503 -13.82 -5.39 10.12
N GLY A 504 -12.49 -5.33 10.24
CA GLY A 504 -11.58 -6.31 9.66
C GLY A 504 -11.84 -7.73 10.18
N GLU A 505 -11.98 -7.90 11.51
CA GLU A 505 -12.27 -9.19 12.13
C GLU A 505 -13.64 -9.76 11.65
N THR A 506 -14.65 -8.89 11.51
CA THR A 506 -15.98 -9.32 11.05
C THR A 506 -15.94 -9.75 9.59
N ILE A 507 -15.34 -8.96 8.69
CA ILE A 507 -15.22 -9.32 7.27
C ILE A 507 -14.44 -10.64 7.11
N ALA A 508 -13.30 -10.79 7.78
CA ALA A 508 -12.51 -12.02 7.74
C ALA A 508 -13.29 -13.24 8.24
N SER A 509 -14.21 -13.07 9.20
CA SER A 509 -15.06 -14.15 9.71
C SER A 509 -16.15 -14.59 8.73
N LEU A 510 -16.56 -13.70 7.82
CA LEU A 510 -17.60 -13.92 6.81
C LEU A 510 -17.07 -14.50 5.49
N ARG A 511 -15.80 -14.92 5.43
CA ARG A 511 -15.27 -15.64 4.26
C ARG A 511 -16.13 -16.89 3.98
N GLY A 512 -16.56 -17.02 2.75
CA GLY A 512 -17.51 -18.08 2.34
C GLY A 512 -18.96 -17.60 2.22
N SER A 513 -19.34 -16.45 2.85
CA SER A 513 -20.65 -15.82 2.71
C SER A 513 -20.60 -14.56 1.84
N ILE A 514 -19.40 -13.98 1.64
CA ILE A 514 -19.14 -12.82 0.78
C ILE A 514 -18.57 -13.32 -0.54
N ALA A 515 -19.20 -12.92 -1.66
CA ALA A 515 -18.80 -13.30 -3.00
C ALA A 515 -17.61 -12.46 -3.52
N ALA A 516 -17.58 -11.17 -3.18
CA ALA A 516 -16.47 -10.28 -3.44
C ALA A 516 -16.47 -9.12 -2.43
N ALA A 517 -15.28 -8.59 -2.11
CA ALA A 517 -15.11 -7.43 -1.24
C ALA A 517 -14.02 -6.52 -1.79
N HIS A 518 -14.22 -5.21 -1.64
CA HIS A 518 -13.27 -4.18 -2.04
C HIS A 518 -13.27 -3.05 -1.00
N ASP A 519 -12.11 -2.61 -0.56
CA ASP A 519 -12.01 -1.51 0.38
C ASP A 519 -12.40 -0.17 -0.28
N LEU A 520 -12.71 0.84 0.53
CA LEU A 520 -12.88 2.21 0.09
C LEU A 520 -11.74 3.07 0.65
N SER A 521 -10.95 3.62 -0.25
CA SER A 521 -9.80 4.49 0.03
C SER A 521 -9.78 5.72 -0.89
N GLU A 522 -8.71 5.97 -1.58
CA GLU A 522 -8.58 7.09 -2.52
C GLU A 522 -9.67 7.08 -3.60
N GLY A 523 -10.31 8.25 -3.78
CA GLY A 523 -11.44 8.42 -4.71
C GLY A 523 -12.77 7.94 -4.17
N GLY A 524 -12.81 7.36 -2.96
CA GLY A 524 -14.01 6.98 -2.23
C GLY A 524 -14.88 5.94 -2.96
N LEU A 525 -16.19 5.98 -2.72
CA LEU A 525 -17.14 5.03 -3.31
C LEU A 525 -17.17 5.09 -4.85
N SER A 526 -16.90 6.24 -5.45
CA SER A 526 -16.88 6.39 -6.90
C SER A 526 -15.80 5.53 -7.56
N GLN A 527 -14.60 5.47 -6.96
CA GLN A 527 -13.51 4.64 -7.44
C GLN A 527 -13.81 3.16 -7.22
N ALA A 528 -14.24 2.78 -6.02
CA ALA A 528 -14.56 1.39 -5.70
C ALA A 528 -15.66 0.80 -6.60
N LEU A 529 -16.70 1.56 -6.93
CA LEU A 529 -17.74 1.13 -7.87
C LEU A 529 -17.20 0.96 -9.29
N ALA A 530 -16.35 1.90 -9.75
CA ALA A 530 -15.76 1.82 -11.08
C ALA A 530 -14.85 0.60 -11.21
N GLU A 531 -13.91 0.41 -10.26
CA GLU A 531 -12.98 -0.72 -10.26
C GLU A 531 -13.71 -2.06 -10.15
N PHE A 532 -14.69 -2.16 -9.26
CA PHE A 532 -15.49 -3.36 -9.11
C PHE A 532 -16.24 -3.72 -10.42
N ALA A 533 -16.86 -2.73 -11.07
CA ALA A 533 -17.57 -2.93 -12.32
C ALA A 533 -16.64 -3.34 -13.47
N ILE A 534 -15.50 -2.64 -13.61
CA ILE A 534 -14.48 -2.90 -14.64
C ILE A 534 -13.87 -4.29 -14.48
N GLN A 535 -13.46 -4.64 -13.26
CA GLN A 535 -12.76 -5.90 -12.97
C GLN A 535 -13.70 -7.12 -13.03
N SER A 536 -14.97 -6.94 -12.62
CA SER A 536 -16.00 -7.98 -12.71
C SER A 536 -16.62 -8.09 -14.11
N ASP A 537 -16.36 -7.13 -14.99
CA ASP A 537 -17.02 -6.96 -16.31
C ASP A 537 -18.55 -6.98 -16.18
N ARG A 538 -19.07 -6.21 -15.21
CA ARG A 538 -20.47 -6.19 -14.82
C ARG A 538 -21.03 -4.80 -14.56
N GLY A 539 -22.25 -4.57 -14.99
CA GLY A 539 -23.01 -3.39 -14.64
C GLY A 539 -23.53 -3.41 -13.20
N LEU A 540 -23.78 -2.23 -12.67
CA LEU A 540 -24.26 -1.99 -11.32
C LEU A 540 -25.46 -1.04 -11.34
N THR A 541 -26.44 -1.26 -10.47
CA THR A 541 -27.49 -0.25 -10.16
C THR A 541 -27.35 0.10 -8.67
N VAL A 542 -27.05 1.34 -8.37
CA VAL A 542 -26.72 1.83 -7.02
C VAL A 542 -27.48 3.11 -6.73
N ASN A 543 -28.06 3.20 -5.53
CA ASN A 543 -28.49 4.47 -4.97
C ASN A 543 -27.45 4.98 -3.97
N PRO A 544 -26.61 5.95 -4.36
CA PRO A 544 -25.52 6.42 -3.51
C PRO A 544 -26.02 7.20 -2.27
N LEU A 545 -27.25 7.69 -2.28
CA LEU A 545 -27.81 8.45 -1.16
C LEU A 545 -28.13 7.58 0.06
N LEU A 546 -28.35 6.28 -0.15
CA LEU A 546 -28.62 5.35 0.97
C LEU A 546 -27.44 5.21 1.94
N GLY A 547 -26.21 5.52 1.51
CA GLY A 547 -25.01 5.50 2.36
C GLY A 547 -24.84 6.70 3.29
N LEU A 548 -25.77 7.67 3.24
CA LEU A 548 -25.73 8.90 4.03
C LEU A 548 -26.89 8.95 5.01
N HIS A 549 -26.60 9.25 6.28
CA HIS A 549 -27.66 9.69 7.21
C HIS A 549 -27.92 11.20 7.01
N TYR A 550 -28.93 11.51 6.22
CA TYR A 550 -29.31 12.88 5.87
C TYR A 550 -29.64 13.76 7.09
N SER A 551 -30.25 13.19 8.12
CA SER A 551 -30.75 13.92 9.29
C SER A 551 -29.69 14.24 10.34
N ALA A 552 -28.52 13.60 10.32
CA ALA A 552 -27.54 13.68 11.40
C ALA A 552 -26.87 15.05 11.58
N HIS A 553 -27.06 15.98 10.64
CA HIS A 553 -26.41 17.31 10.65
C HIS A 553 -27.37 18.49 10.75
N LEU A 554 -28.67 18.25 10.90
CA LEU A 554 -29.67 19.30 11.01
C LEU A 554 -30.06 19.52 12.47
N GLU A 555 -29.84 20.75 12.98
CA GLU A 555 -30.21 21.11 14.35
C GLU A 555 -31.68 21.55 14.48
N SER A 556 -32.37 21.87 13.36
CA SER A 556 -33.74 22.36 13.32
C SER A 556 -34.72 21.22 13.03
N ALA A 557 -35.74 21.03 13.87
CA ALA A 557 -36.80 20.05 13.63
C ALA A 557 -37.55 20.30 12.31
N GLU A 558 -37.66 21.57 11.86
CA GLU A 558 -38.27 21.96 10.59
C GLU A 558 -37.40 21.50 9.40
N ALA A 559 -36.05 21.65 9.51
CA ALA A 559 -35.13 21.23 8.48
C ALA A 559 -35.01 19.68 8.40
N ILE A 560 -35.10 19.00 9.54
CA ILE A 560 -35.17 17.54 9.58
C ILE A 560 -36.41 17.04 8.87
N ALA A 561 -37.59 17.62 9.19
CA ALA A 561 -38.84 17.26 8.55
C ALA A 561 -38.83 17.56 7.02
N ALA A 562 -38.24 18.70 6.63
CA ALA A 562 -38.09 19.07 5.23
C ALA A 562 -37.14 18.07 4.48
N MET A 563 -36.06 17.65 5.12
CA MET A 563 -35.15 16.68 4.55
C MET A 563 -35.80 15.29 4.46
N ASP A 564 -36.52 14.88 5.49
CA ASP A 564 -37.25 13.59 5.48
C ASP A 564 -38.31 13.56 4.35
N GLU A 565 -39.00 14.69 4.09
CA GLU A 565 -39.96 14.82 2.98
C GLU A 565 -39.26 14.75 1.62
N LEU A 566 -38.08 15.38 1.45
CA LEU A 566 -37.27 15.30 0.23
C LEU A 566 -36.76 13.88 0.00
N VAL A 567 -36.24 13.22 1.02
CA VAL A 567 -35.72 11.85 0.94
C VAL A 567 -36.86 10.86 0.63
N ALA A 568 -38.01 11.02 1.27
CA ALA A 568 -39.17 10.16 0.99
C ALA A 568 -39.65 10.27 -0.46
N GLU A 569 -39.62 11.47 -1.05
CA GLU A 569 -39.92 11.68 -2.48
C GLU A 569 -38.86 11.03 -3.36
N GLU A 570 -37.57 11.23 -3.07
CA GLU A 570 -36.46 10.70 -3.87
C GLU A 570 -36.34 9.17 -3.80
N THR A 571 -36.66 8.58 -2.66
CA THR A 571 -36.61 7.11 -2.48
C THR A 571 -37.93 6.41 -2.89
N GLY A 572 -38.95 7.16 -3.33
CA GLY A 572 -40.27 6.61 -3.67
C GLY A 572 -41.05 6.10 -2.45
N GLN A 573 -40.64 6.50 -1.21
CA GLN A 573 -41.34 6.13 0.01
C GLN A 573 -42.44 7.13 0.42
N GLY A 574 -42.61 8.24 -0.33
CA GLY A 574 -43.66 9.23 -0.09
C GLY A 574 -45.05 8.68 -0.42
N GLU A 575 -46.00 8.85 0.51
CA GLU A 575 -47.44 8.57 0.24
C GLU A 575 -48.06 9.79 -0.47
N GLY A 576 -48.30 9.74 -1.77
CA GLY A 576 -49.07 10.79 -2.45
C GLY A 576 -48.73 11.01 -3.93
N GLU A 577 -49.27 12.11 -4.51
CA GLU A 577 -48.85 12.59 -5.82
C GLU A 577 -47.42 13.13 -5.80
N PRO A 578 -46.67 13.06 -6.91
CA PRO A 578 -45.29 13.59 -7.00
C PRO A 578 -45.24 15.03 -6.53
N MET A 579 -44.19 15.36 -5.78
CA MET A 579 -43.95 16.67 -5.20
C MET A 579 -43.84 17.74 -6.30
N SER A 580 -44.51 18.88 -6.13
CA SER A 580 -44.40 19.98 -7.08
C SER A 580 -42.98 20.62 -7.04
N ALA A 581 -42.52 21.11 -8.17
CA ALA A 581 -41.20 21.79 -8.24
C ALA A 581 -41.10 23.00 -7.27
N GLU A 582 -42.22 23.68 -7.01
CA GLU A 582 -42.27 24.81 -6.06
C GLU A 582 -42.09 24.31 -4.61
N ARG A 583 -42.76 23.21 -4.25
CA ARG A 583 -42.62 22.58 -2.90
C ARG A 583 -41.22 22.05 -2.68
N ARG A 584 -40.64 21.40 -3.68
CA ARG A 584 -39.26 20.94 -3.61
C ARG A 584 -38.28 22.08 -3.37
N ALA A 585 -38.38 23.16 -4.14
CA ALA A 585 -37.51 24.32 -3.98
C ALA A 585 -37.65 24.97 -2.59
N GLU A 586 -38.89 25.01 -2.04
CA GLU A 586 -39.13 25.53 -0.69
C GLU A 586 -38.44 24.65 0.37
N LEU A 587 -38.53 23.31 0.29
CA LEU A 587 -37.90 22.41 1.21
C LEU A 587 -36.37 22.44 1.11
N GLU A 588 -35.83 22.48 -0.09
CA GLU A 588 -34.38 22.65 -0.34
C GLU A 588 -33.84 23.95 0.26
N GLU A 589 -34.58 25.05 0.18
CA GLU A 589 -34.21 26.31 0.83
C GLU A 589 -34.23 26.20 2.37
N ILE A 590 -35.22 25.53 2.95
CA ILE A 590 -35.29 25.28 4.39
C ILE A 590 -34.10 24.47 4.86
N VAL A 591 -33.80 23.37 4.17
CA VAL A 591 -32.67 22.45 4.46
C VAL A 591 -31.34 23.19 4.32
N LYS A 592 -31.16 23.95 3.24
CA LYS A 592 -29.95 24.72 2.98
C LYS A 592 -29.76 25.83 4.00
N ALA A 593 -30.82 26.52 4.40
CA ALA A 593 -30.76 27.57 5.43
C ALA A 593 -30.36 27.01 6.79
N ALA A 594 -30.64 25.73 7.04
CA ALA A 594 -30.24 25.00 8.26
C ALA A 594 -28.89 24.27 8.13
N GLY A 595 -28.15 24.47 7.02
CA GLY A 595 -26.88 23.80 6.75
C GLY A 595 -27.00 22.40 6.14
N GLY A 596 -28.20 22.02 5.67
CA GLY A 596 -28.45 20.74 4.96
C GLY A 596 -27.95 20.75 3.52
N ARG A 597 -27.88 19.57 2.92
CA ARG A 597 -27.37 19.35 1.55
C ARG A 597 -28.51 19.10 0.56
N THR A 598 -28.31 19.55 -0.70
CA THR A 598 -29.14 19.12 -1.83
C THR A 598 -28.82 17.67 -2.20
N ALA A 599 -29.67 17.02 -2.99
CA ALA A 599 -29.44 15.66 -3.48
C ALA A 599 -28.10 15.51 -4.26
N ALA A 600 -27.77 16.53 -5.06
CA ALA A 600 -26.48 16.55 -5.79
C ALA A 600 -25.27 16.66 -4.86
N GLU A 601 -25.34 17.54 -3.85
CA GLU A 601 -24.29 17.67 -2.83
C GLU A 601 -24.16 16.43 -1.97
N ALA A 602 -25.26 15.78 -1.65
CA ALA A 602 -25.26 14.53 -0.90
C ALA A 602 -24.65 13.39 -1.74
N ALA A 603 -25.03 13.25 -3.01
CA ALA A 603 -24.43 12.29 -3.92
C ALA A 603 -22.92 12.54 -4.10
N PHE A 604 -22.49 13.80 -4.19
CA PHE A 604 -21.09 14.17 -4.23
C PHE A 604 -20.32 13.69 -3.00
N VAL A 605 -20.84 13.95 -1.80
CA VAL A 605 -20.21 13.51 -0.55
C VAL A 605 -20.17 11.97 -0.48
N SER A 606 -21.27 11.30 -0.80
CA SER A 606 -21.33 9.84 -0.79
C SER A 606 -20.29 9.21 -1.70
N LEU A 607 -20.12 9.75 -2.90
CA LEU A 607 -19.25 9.19 -3.93
C LEU A 607 -17.77 9.52 -3.71
N PHE A 608 -17.45 10.76 -3.32
CA PHE A 608 -16.07 11.27 -3.34
C PHE A 608 -15.44 11.46 -1.97
N SER A 609 -16.21 11.37 -0.88
CA SER A 609 -15.61 11.37 0.45
C SER A 609 -14.72 10.16 0.64
N GLU A 610 -13.56 10.38 1.26
CA GLU A 610 -12.57 9.33 1.56
C GLU A 610 -12.64 8.93 3.05
N THR A 611 -13.85 8.97 3.65
CA THR A 611 -14.07 8.48 5.01
C THR A 611 -13.49 7.08 5.15
N ALA A 612 -12.64 6.87 6.17
CA ALA A 612 -11.99 5.59 6.44
C ALA A 612 -12.95 4.50 6.91
N SER A 613 -12.46 3.27 7.01
CA SER A 613 -13.19 2.12 7.61
C SER A 613 -14.46 1.75 6.87
N ARG A 614 -14.45 1.74 5.54
CA ARG A 614 -15.59 1.33 4.69
C ARG A 614 -15.17 0.27 3.70
N VAL A 615 -16.07 -0.67 3.40
CA VAL A 615 -15.88 -1.78 2.46
C VAL A 615 -17.11 -1.95 1.59
N LEU A 616 -16.93 -2.12 0.28
CA LEU A 616 -17.98 -2.55 -0.66
C LEU A 616 -18.01 -4.07 -0.71
N LEU A 617 -19.18 -4.65 -0.41
CA LEU A 617 -19.39 -6.09 -0.43
C LEU A 617 -20.36 -6.47 -1.54
N ALA A 618 -20.06 -7.55 -2.27
CA ALA A 618 -21.02 -8.24 -3.11
C ALA A 618 -21.45 -9.55 -2.42
N VAL A 619 -22.74 -9.70 -2.16
CA VAL A 619 -23.31 -10.80 -1.38
C VAL A 619 -24.42 -11.49 -2.15
N ALA A 620 -24.34 -12.81 -2.25
CA ALA A 620 -25.39 -13.60 -2.87
C ALA A 620 -26.71 -13.49 -2.08
N PRO A 621 -27.89 -13.53 -2.74
CA PRO A 621 -29.19 -13.38 -2.08
C PRO A 621 -29.39 -14.33 -0.90
N GLU A 622 -28.92 -15.57 -1.00
CA GLU A 622 -29.03 -16.59 0.04
C GLU A 622 -28.19 -16.27 1.30
N ASN A 623 -27.09 -15.53 1.15
CA ASN A 623 -26.18 -15.17 2.24
C ASN A 623 -26.49 -13.79 2.83
N TYR A 624 -27.35 -12.99 2.18
CA TYR A 624 -27.64 -11.61 2.56
C TYR A 624 -28.04 -11.47 4.03
N GLY A 625 -28.99 -12.29 4.50
CA GLY A 625 -29.45 -12.24 5.90
C GLY A 625 -28.39 -12.65 6.93
N GLU A 626 -27.46 -13.53 6.59
CA GLU A 626 -26.33 -13.89 7.45
C GLU A 626 -25.36 -12.73 7.58
N VAL A 627 -24.92 -12.15 6.46
CA VAL A 627 -23.96 -11.04 6.43
C VAL A 627 -24.51 -9.83 7.17
N MET A 628 -25.77 -9.44 6.92
CA MET A 628 -26.40 -8.30 7.59
C MET A 628 -26.49 -8.49 9.11
N ARG A 629 -26.84 -9.71 9.58
CA ARG A 629 -26.87 -10.01 11.02
C ARG A 629 -25.48 -9.99 11.66
N ALA A 630 -24.46 -10.48 10.97
CA ALA A 630 -23.10 -10.47 11.48
C ALA A 630 -22.55 -9.02 11.63
N LEU A 631 -22.78 -8.18 10.62
CA LEU A 631 -22.37 -6.78 10.64
C LEU A 631 -23.11 -6.03 11.77
N ALA A 632 -24.41 -6.18 11.89
CA ALA A 632 -25.20 -5.58 12.98
C ALA A 632 -24.77 -6.09 14.36
N GLY A 633 -24.48 -7.38 14.50
CA GLY A 633 -23.99 -7.98 15.75
C GLY A 633 -22.62 -7.46 16.18
N ALA A 634 -21.82 -6.98 15.26
CA ALA A 634 -20.53 -6.32 15.48
C ALA A 634 -20.66 -4.79 15.65
N GLU A 635 -21.88 -4.25 15.71
CA GLU A 635 -22.13 -2.80 15.76
C GLU A 635 -21.52 -2.03 14.59
N LEU A 636 -21.56 -2.63 13.39
CA LEU A 636 -21.10 -2.02 12.15
C LEU A 636 -22.29 -1.56 11.33
N THR A 637 -22.19 -0.39 10.72
CA THR A 637 -23.19 0.07 9.75
C THR A 637 -23.11 -0.80 8.49
N ALA A 638 -24.27 -1.18 7.98
CA ALA A 638 -24.40 -1.95 6.76
C ALA A 638 -25.57 -1.41 5.94
N THR A 639 -25.25 -0.76 4.84
CA THR A 639 -26.23 -0.13 3.96
C THR A 639 -26.32 -0.91 2.65
N TRP A 640 -27.51 -1.38 2.33
CA TRP A 640 -27.78 -1.93 1.01
C TRP A 640 -27.78 -0.80 -0.03
N LEU A 641 -26.84 -0.81 -0.96
CA LEU A 641 -26.70 0.22 -1.99
C LEU A 641 -27.47 -0.12 -3.27
N GLY A 642 -27.58 -1.42 -3.60
CA GLY A 642 -28.10 -1.84 -4.88
C GLY A 642 -27.75 -3.27 -5.27
N ILE A 643 -27.69 -3.51 -6.57
CA ILE A 643 -27.45 -4.84 -7.14
C ILE A 643 -26.51 -4.79 -8.36
N THR A 644 -25.91 -5.93 -8.68
CA THR A 644 -25.17 -6.14 -9.94
C THR A 644 -26.08 -6.56 -11.08
N GLY A 645 -25.63 -6.36 -12.34
CA GLY A 645 -26.30 -6.87 -13.54
C GLY A 645 -27.05 -5.80 -14.36
N ALA A 646 -26.76 -4.51 -14.18
CA ALA A 646 -27.34 -3.46 -15.01
C ALA A 646 -26.76 -3.47 -16.44
N GLU A 647 -27.65 -3.42 -17.43
CA GLU A 647 -27.31 -3.38 -18.85
C GLU A 647 -28.13 -2.30 -19.58
N ASP A 648 -27.62 -1.82 -20.71
CA ASP A 648 -28.36 -1.00 -21.62
C ASP A 648 -29.26 -1.87 -22.56
N LEU A 649 -29.94 -1.22 -23.51
CA LEU A 649 -30.83 -1.91 -24.48
C LEU A 649 -30.07 -2.83 -25.47
N GLN A 650 -28.75 -2.70 -25.55
CA GLN A 650 -27.88 -3.49 -26.40
C GLN A 650 -27.18 -4.62 -25.62
N GLY A 651 -27.37 -4.69 -24.29
CA GLY A 651 -26.75 -5.65 -23.40
C GLY A 651 -25.34 -5.22 -22.96
N GLU A 652 -24.98 -3.92 -23.09
CA GLU A 652 -23.71 -3.40 -22.55
C GLU A 652 -23.82 -3.17 -21.04
N PRO A 653 -22.84 -3.65 -20.24
CA PRO A 653 -22.84 -3.41 -18.81
C PRO A 653 -22.76 -1.92 -18.47
N MET A 654 -23.60 -1.45 -17.55
CA MET A 654 -23.73 -0.04 -17.17
C MET A 654 -23.57 0.14 -15.66
N VAL A 655 -22.83 1.16 -15.23
CA VAL A 655 -22.92 1.66 -13.87
C VAL A 655 -24.00 2.75 -13.83
N ARG A 656 -25.10 2.46 -13.13
CA ARG A 656 -26.22 3.36 -12.95
C ARG A 656 -26.30 3.85 -11.53
N LEU A 657 -26.26 5.16 -11.34
CA LEU A 657 -26.55 5.81 -10.09
C LEU A 657 -27.96 6.41 -10.20
N SER A 658 -28.90 5.89 -9.42
CA SER A 658 -30.29 6.34 -9.50
C SER A 658 -30.90 6.44 -8.11
N THR A 659 -31.64 7.55 -7.91
CA THR A 659 -32.48 7.74 -6.72
C THR A 659 -33.95 7.32 -6.99
N GLU A 660 -34.30 7.01 -8.23
CA GLU A 660 -35.61 6.44 -8.56
C GLU A 660 -35.75 4.99 -8.05
N ALA A 661 -36.98 4.52 -7.86
CA ALA A 661 -37.32 3.27 -7.22
C ALA A 661 -36.43 2.10 -7.69
N MET A 662 -35.56 1.63 -6.82
CA MET A 662 -34.76 0.43 -7.04
C MET A 662 -35.67 -0.80 -7.16
N PRO A 663 -35.32 -1.83 -7.94
CA PRO A 663 -36.03 -3.09 -7.92
C PRO A 663 -36.18 -3.57 -6.48
N GLN A 664 -37.40 -3.93 -6.07
CA GLN A 664 -37.66 -4.39 -4.71
C GLN A 664 -36.66 -5.49 -4.34
N GLN A 665 -36.07 -5.36 -3.15
CA GLN A 665 -35.21 -6.39 -2.57
C GLN A 665 -35.89 -7.77 -2.75
N PRO A 666 -35.26 -8.76 -3.40
CA PRO A 666 -35.82 -10.09 -3.46
C PRO A 666 -35.90 -10.65 -2.05
N LEU A 667 -37.08 -10.65 -1.44
CA LEU A 667 -37.31 -11.32 -0.17
C LEU A 667 -36.98 -12.80 -0.35
N SER A 668 -35.95 -13.29 0.36
CA SER A 668 -35.71 -14.73 0.42
C SER A 668 -37.00 -15.45 0.84
N GLN A 669 -37.47 -16.36 0.01
CA GLN A 669 -38.55 -17.24 0.42
C GLN A 669 -38.11 -18.02 1.67
N GLY A 670 -38.58 -17.62 2.86
CA GLY A 670 -38.49 -18.45 4.05
C GLY A 670 -37.92 -17.89 5.35
N ALA A 671 -37.83 -16.60 5.56
CA ALA A 671 -37.55 -16.09 6.91
C ALA A 671 -38.49 -14.92 7.24
N ALA A 672 -39.47 -15.18 8.08
CA ALA A 672 -40.25 -14.13 8.76
C ALA A 672 -39.27 -13.41 9.70
N LEU A 673 -38.83 -12.22 9.36
CA LEU A 673 -38.19 -11.28 10.27
C LEU A 673 -39.32 -10.51 10.98
N ASP A 674 -39.52 -10.88 12.24
CA ASP A 674 -40.37 -10.13 13.16
C ASP A 674 -39.55 -8.93 13.66
N THR A 675 -39.46 -7.89 12.85
CA THR A 675 -39.03 -6.55 13.23
C THR A 675 -39.76 -5.54 12.37
N ASP A 676 -40.39 -4.61 13.04
CA ASP A 676 -41.23 -3.52 12.56
C ASP A 676 -40.42 -2.52 11.69
N LEU A 677 -40.11 -2.92 10.46
CA LEU A 677 -39.60 -2.06 9.40
C LEU A 677 -40.68 -2.05 8.30
N GLY A 678 -41.31 -0.90 8.14
CA GLY A 678 -42.47 -0.69 7.31
C GLY A 678 -42.40 -1.35 5.91
N GLN A 679 -43.55 -1.94 5.47
CA GLN A 679 -43.67 -2.59 4.17
C GLN A 679 -43.59 -1.55 3.03
N PRO A 680 -42.86 -1.81 1.93
CA PRO A 680 -42.94 -0.97 0.74
C PRO A 680 -44.20 -1.25 -0.07
N ALA A 681 -44.81 -0.19 -0.60
CA ALA A 681 -46.00 -0.21 -1.43
C ALA A 681 -45.74 -0.72 -2.87
N GLU A 682 -46.72 -1.37 -3.47
CA GLU A 682 -46.69 -1.93 -4.84
C GLU A 682 -46.52 -0.84 -5.92
N ALA A 683 -45.52 -0.98 -6.81
CA ALA A 683 -45.30 -0.09 -7.93
C ALA A 683 -46.24 -0.38 -9.10
N SER A 684 -47.02 0.62 -9.55
CA SER A 684 -47.76 0.61 -10.81
C SER A 684 -46.97 1.37 -11.89
N ALA A 685 -46.79 0.72 -13.06
CA ALA A 685 -46.12 1.31 -14.22
C ALA A 685 -46.93 2.47 -14.81
N VAL A 686 -46.30 3.63 -14.98
CA VAL A 686 -46.83 4.77 -15.74
C VAL A 686 -45.85 5.10 -16.87
N THR A 687 -46.35 4.95 -18.09
CA THR A 687 -45.74 5.51 -19.32
C THR A 687 -46.24 6.92 -19.53
N GLY A 688 -45.30 7.90 -19.51
CA GLY A 688 -45.60 9.31 -19.81
C GLY A 688 -44.47 9.96 -20.56
N SER A 689 -44.74 10.43 -21.78
CA SER A 689 -43.88 11.27 -22.61
C SER A 689 -44.11 12.74 -22.23
N GLY A 690 -43.09 13.43 -21.77
CA GLY A 690 -43.09 14.88 -21.55
C GLY A 690 -41.70 15.38 -21.11
N GLU A 691 -41.25 16.49 -21.72
CA GLU A 691 -40.03 17.20 -21.36
C GLU A 691 -40.13 17.79 -19.93
N ASP A 692 -39.87 16.97 -18.91
CA ASP A 692 -39.84 17.42 -17.52
C ASP A 692 -38.41 17.36 -16.97
N LYS A 693 -38.00 18.44 -16.31
CA LYS A 693 -36.73 18.62 -15.62
C LYS A 693 -36.54 17.45 -14.64
N VAL A 694 -35.45 16.70 -14.81
CA VAL A 694 -35.06 15.59 -13.95
C VAL A 694 -34.86 16.11 -12.52
N THR A 695 -35.71 15.65 -11.61
CA THR A 695 -35.71 16.06 -10.19
C THR A 695 -34.99 15.07 -9.28
N GLY A 696 -34.30 14.05 -9.82
CA GLY A 696 -33.53 13.03 -9.09
C GLY A 696 -32.16 12.81 -9.71
N LEU A 697 -31.28 12.10 -9.00
CA LEU A 697 -30.04 11.58 -9.54
C LEU A 697 -30.37 10.45 -10.51
N ASP A 698 -30.05 10.62 -11.78
CA ASP A 698 -30.05 9.56 -12.78
C ASP A 698 -28.80 9.74 -13.65
N LEU A 699 -27.82 8.90 -13.40
CA LEU A 699 -26.52 8.93 -14.05
C LEU A 699 -26.16 7.51 -14.49
N ALA A 700 -25.85 7.35 -15.78
CA ALA A 700 -25.38 6.07 -16.31
C ALA A 700 -24.09 6.28 -17.11
N ILE A 701 -23.12 5.38 -16.88
CA ILE A 701 -21.84 5.32 -17.61
C ILE A 701 -21.62 3.85 -17.98
N SER A 702 -21.21 3.58 -19.25
CA SER A 702 -20.88 2.21 -19.63
C SER A 702 -19.60 1.74 -18.96
N VAL A 703 -19.52 0.44 -18.64
CA VAL A 703 -18.31 -0.17 -18.10
C VAL A 703 -17.16 -0.08 -19.10
N THR A 704 -17.47 -0.11 -20.39
CA THR A 704 -16.47 0.10 -21.46
C THR A 704 -15.89 1.51 -21.41
N GLU A 705 -16.71 2.57 -21.28
CA GLU A 705 -16.23 3.94 -21.13
C GLU A 705 -15.35 4.10 -19.88
N LEU A 706 -15.77 3.57 -18.73
CA LEU A 706 -14.99 3.61 -17.50
C LEU A 706 -13.65 2.90 -17.66
N ARG A 707 -13.63 1.73 -18.30
CA ARG A 707 -12.42 0.94 -18.56
C ARG A 707 -11.48 1.70 -19.48
N ASP A 708 -11.95 2.27 -20.58
CA ASP A 708 -11.15 3.01 -21.53
C ASP A 708 -10.49 4.23 -20.88
N VAL A 709 -11.24 4.97 -20.07
CA VAL A 709 -10.72 6.11 -19.30
C VAL A 709 -9.68 5.65 -18.29
N TRP A 710 -9.97 4.59 -17.53
CA TRP A 710 -9.10 4.08 -16.48
C TRP A 710 -7.76 3.54 -17.00
N THR A 711 -7.76 2.86 -18.15
CA THR A 711 -6.56 2.17 -18.68
C THR A 711 -5.71 3.02 -19.63
N SER A 712 -6.25 4.11 -20.19
CA SER A 712 -5.58 4.84 -21.28
C SER A 712 -4.48 5.82 -20.83
N THR A 713 -4.53 6.31 -19.59
CA THR A 713 -3.73 7.46 -19.13
C THR A 713 -2.22 7.19 -19.16
N LEU A 714 -1.73 6.16 -18.46
CA LEU A 714 -0.30 5.87 -18.43
C LEU A 714 0.25 5.45 -19.79
N PRO A 715 -0.38 4.56 -20.58
CA PRO A 715 0.07 4.26 -21.93
C PRO A 715 0.18 5.50 -22.83
N ALA A 716 -0.79 6.42 -22.74
CA ALA A 716 -0.73 7.65 -23.55
C ALA A 716 0.43 8.57 -23.17
N LEU A 717 0.76 8.65 -21.88
CA LEU A 717 1.83 9.49 -21.37
C LEU A 717 3.24 8.93 -21.66
N PHE A 718 3.40 7.60 -21.68
CA PHE A 718 4.70 6.95 -21.83
C PHE A 718 4.92 6.32 -23.22
N SER A 719 3.93 6.30 -24.12
CA SER A 719 4.04 5.70 -25.46
C SER A 719 5.12 6.32 -26.36
N HIS A 720 5.53 7.56 -26.08
CA HIS A 720 6.59 8.25 -26.82
C HIS A 720 8.01 7.88 -26.36
N ALA A 721 8.18 7.27 -25.18
CA ALA A 721 9.49 6.91 -24.63
C ALA A 721 10.07 5.62 -25.25
N VAL A 722 9.24 4.73 -25.77
CA VAL A 722 9.66 3.43 -26.33
C VAL A 722 10.21 3.56 -27.76
N GLY A 723 9.90 4.65 -28.48
CA GLY A 723 10.32 4.86 -29.87
C GLY A 723 11.74 5.43 -30.08
N SER A 724 12.42 5.92 -29.03
CA SER A 724 13.71 6.63 -29.17
C SER A 724 14.95 5.83 -28.77
N ASN A 725 14.83 4.62 -28.24
CA ASN A 725 15.96 3.80 -27.79
C ASN A 725 16.30 2.57 -28.67
N SER A 726 15.92 2.56 -29.94
CA SER A 726 16.37 1.50 -30.89
C SER A 726 17.68 1.86 -31.59
N ALA A 727 18.60 2.52 -30.90
CA ALA A 727 19.96 2.74 -31.40
C ALA A 727 20.94 3.07 -30.30
N VAL A 728 21.40 2.04 -29.55
CA VAL A 728 22.78 1.95 -29.03
C VAL A 728 23.16 0.47 -28.98
#